data_0c6cdc590b0478696097354c30f783e3
#
_entry.id   0c6cdc590b0478696097354c30f783e3
#
_cell.length_a   1.000
_cell.length_b   1.000
_cell.length_c   1.000
_cell.angle_alpha   90.00
_cell.angle_beta   90.00
_cell.angle_gamma   90.00
#
_symmetry.space_group_name_H-M   'P 1'
#
loop_
_entity.id
_entity.type
_entity.pdbx_description
1 polymer ?
#
loop_
_entity_poly.entity_id
_entity_poly.type
_entity_poly.pdbx_seq_one_letter_code
_entity_poly.pdbx_strand_id
1 'polypeptide(L)'
;MHFTFLALAAAGLLMLVQTTAAEAQFKYPAAPTSNQVDEYKGVKIADPYRPLENPDSPESRAWIEAENKITFDFLKAIPERDEIKKRLTEVWDYERFGVPFKEDGHYFFSKNTGLQNQNVLYATTNFSEAPRELLDPNLLAKDGTIALGGLDVTEDARLMTYGLANAGSDWQQWKVRDVTTGKDRQDLLDWVKFSNASWKKDGSGFFYSRYDKPDEKDKLRSQVYNHKLFFHQLGTPQSEDKLIYERPDQKEWLFNAEVTDDGRYLIITVQRGTDPKNRIFYKNLADPNSKVVELLDKADAEYNFVDNEGPVFVFRTNLDAPLGRIISIDTSKALKIDELISESKDKLEAVSSVGERFVAVYLQDAHSAVKLFKRDGSPDGEIALPGLGTAAGFTGKRKDSETFYSFTSFTTPTEIFRYDFDKHASELLFRPKVKFSPDDYTTEQVFYQSADGTRVPMFISYKKGMKRDGQMPTYLYGYGGFDISSTPSFAPANLVWMEMGGIYAVANLRGGGEYGEKWHEAGMLHTKQNVFDDFIAAAQYLIDNKFTSTQKLSIGGGSNGGLLVGACITQRPDLFGVALPNVGVMDMLRFQKFTIGWAWTSDYGSVDKPDDFAYLYAYSPLHHIVKGCCYPAMLITTADHDDRVVPAHSFKFAATLQAAQGCDKPTLIRIETKAGHGAGKPTTKIIEETADRWAFLVKELGLKVSK
;
A
#
# COMPACT_ATOMS: atom_id res chain seq x y z
N MET A 1 71.95 5.47 66.46
CA MET A 1 72.29 6.72 65.77
C MET A 1 72.87 6.35 64.39
N HIS A 2 72.15 6.36 63.37
CA HIS A 2 72.58 6.61 61.97
C HIS A 2 71.35 6.61 61.11
N PHE A 3 71.02 7.76 60.64
CA PHE A 3 69.92 7.93 59.65
C PHE A 3 70.51 7.69 58.26
N THR A 4 69.81 6.83 57.46
CA THR A 4 70.11 6.65 56.04
C THR A 4 68.91 7.13 55.26
N PHE A 5 69.10 8.14 54.39
CA PHE A 5 68.13 8.65 53.44
C PHE A 5 67.98 7.72 52.28
N LEU A 6 66.74 7.30 51.94
CA LEU A 6 66.40 6.67 50.67
C LEU A 6 65.76 7.72 49.74
N ALA A 7 66.38 7.91 48.60
CA ALA A 7 65.79 8.72 47.48
C ALA A 7 64.80 7.90 46.66
N LEU A 8 63.54 8.33 46.56
CA LEU A 8 62.55 7.78 45.64
C LEU A 8 62.66 8.52 44.29
N ALA A 9 62.92 7.75 43.21
CA ALA A 9 62.87 8.21 41.86
C ALA A 9 61.37 8.07 41.36
N ALA A 10 60.74 9.20 41.04
CA ALA A 10 59.40 9.22 40.42
C ALA A 10 59.53 9.00 38.90
N ALA A 11 59.08 7.83 38.42
CA ALA A 11 58.93 7.56 37.04
C ALA A 11 57.53 8.10 36.57
N GLY A 12 57.54 9.19 35.84
CA GLY A 12 56.30 9.76 35.20
C GLY A 12 55.83 8.87 34.06
N LEU A 13 54.66 8.24 34.19
CA LEU A 13 53.94 7.53 33.14
C LEU A 13 53.19 8.56 32.29
N LEU A 14 53.70 8.90 31.08
CA LEU A 14 52.96 9.64 30.08
C LEU A 14 51.83 8.73 29.53
N MET A 15 50.60 8.93 29.94
CA MET A 15 49.44 8.40 29.22
C MET A 15 49.29 9.18 27.93
N LEU A 16 49.61 8.54 26.82
CA LEU A 16 49.13 8.96 25.49
C LEU A 16 47.61 8.77 25.46
N VAL A 17 46.87 9.85 25.62
CA VAL A 17 45.47 9.91 25.24
C VAL A 17 45.45 9.86 23.71
N GLN A 18 45.18 8.68 23.16
CA GLN A 18 44.79 8.59 21.75
C GLN A 18 43.44 9.28 21.60
N THR A 19 43.46 10.51 21.16
CA THR A 19 42.28 11.15 20.59
C THR A 19 41.91 10.36 19.32
N THR A 20 40.94 9.48 19.44
CA THR A 20 40.26 8.97 18.26
C THR A 20 39.75 10.19 17.48
N ALA A 21 40.25 10.36 16.25
CA ALA A 21 39.73 11.36 15.33
C ALA A 21 38.21 11.18 15.30
N ALA A 22 37.47 12.22 15.67
CA ALA A 22 36.03 12.27 15.47
C ALA A 22 35.82 11.99 14.00
N GLU A 23 35.10 10.91 13.66
CA GLU A 23 34.64 10.68 12.28
C GLU A 23 33.90 11.95 11.86
N ALA A 24 34.22 12.43 10.66
CA ALA A 24 33.72 13.70 10.19
C ALA A 24 32.19 13.64 10.13
N GLN A 25 31.54 14.45 10.95
CA GLN A 25 30.10 14.66 10.95
C GLN A 25 29.62 14.88 9.50
N PHE A 26 28.54 14.21 9.09
CA PHE A 26 27.99 14.36 7.73
C PHE A 26 27.75 15.84 7.43
N LYS A 27 28.27 16.31 6.30
CA LYS A 27 28.02 17.66 5.82
C LYS A 27 26.88 17.63 4.80
N TYR A 28 25.67 17.84 5.30
CA TYR A 28 24.48 17.89 4.44
C TYR A 28 24.40 19.19 3.64
N PRO A 29 23.75 19.17 2.45
CA PRO A 29 23.46 20.38 1.66
C PRO A 29 22.54 21.32 2.44
N ALA A 30 22.79 22.60 2.36
CA ALA A 30 21.87 23.58 2.95
C ALA A 30 20.54 23.56 2.20
N ALA A 31 19.45 23.23 2.90
CA ALA A 31 18.11 23.31 2.33
C ALA A 31 17.65 24.77 2.20
N PRO A 32 16.85 25.11 1.19
CA PRO A 32 16.26 26.44 1.07
C PRO A 32 15.33 26.72 2.27
N THR A 33 15.45 27.91 2.86
CA THR A 33 14.71 28.30 4.06
C THR A 33 13.93 29.59 3.87
N SER A 34 12.90 29.76 4.71
CA SER A 34 12.12 31.00 4.83
C SER A 34 11.75 31.28 6.29
N ASN A 35 11.28 32.50 6.57
CA ASN A 35 10.78 32.90 7.89
C ASN A 35 9.26 32.60 8.03
N GLN A 36 8.75 31.59 7.33
CA GLN A 36 7.33 31.24 7.37
C GLN A 36 6.92 30.77 8.77
N VAL A 37 5.83 31.32 9.25
CA VAL A 37 5.17 30.92 10.49
C VAL A 37 3.69 30.77 10.19
N ASP A 38 3.11 29.62 10.48
CA ASP A 38 1.68 29.40 10.43
C ASP A 38 1.08 29.52 11.83
N GLU A 39 -0.17 29.92 11.92
CA GLU A 39 -0.89 30.04 13.19
C GLU A 39 -2.08 29.07 13.21
N TYR A 40 -2.12 28.19 14.20
CA TYR A 40 -3.19 27.23 14.43
C TYR A 40 -3.74 27.42 15.84
N LYS A 41 -5.02 27.87 15.94
CA LYS A 41 -5.68 28.07 17.25
C LYS A 41 -4.87 28.92 18.23
N GLY A 42 -4.21 29.97 17.73
CA GLY A 42 -3.36 30.86 18.53
C GLY A 42 -1.94 30.34 18.78
N VAL A 43 -1.61 29.12 18.34
CA VAL A 43 -0.26 28.56 18.43
C VAL A 43 0.51 28.86 17.14
N LYS A 44 1.66 29.53 17.27
CA LYS A 44 2.54 29.86 16.15
C LYS A 44 3.52 28.74 15.90
N ILE A 45 3.50 28.17 14.70
CA ILE A 45 4.35 27.06 14.26
C ILE A 45 5.27 27.56 13.15
N ALA A 46 6.57 27.50 13.36
CA ALA A 46 7.56 27.83 12.34
C ALA A 46 7.66 26.70 11.30
N ASP A 47 7.73 27.08 10.04
CA ASP A 47 7.96 26.16 8.92
C ASP A 47 9.11 26.69 8.04
N PRO A 48 10.34 26.60 8.53
CA PRO A 48 11.50 27.19 7.84
C PRO A 48 11.75 26.55 6.47
N TYR A 49 11.37 25.29 6.27
CA TYR A 49 11.58 24.54 5.03
C TYR A 49 10.38 24.58 4.08
N ARG A 50 9.45 25.55 4.26
CA ARG A 50 8.31 25.78 3.37
C ARG A 50 8.69 25.85 1.87
N PRO A 51 9.85 26.42 1.45
CA PRO A 51 10.23 26.45 0.05
C PRO A 51 10.34 25.07 -0.61
N LEU A 52 10.64 24.01 0.15
CA LEU A 52 10.69 22.62 -0.35
C LEU A 52 9.31 22.04 -0.74
N GLU A 53 8.21 22.75 -0.45
CA GLU A 53 6.88 22.37 -0.95
C GLU A 53 6.71 22.61 -2.46
N ASN A 54 7.63 23.34 -3.08
CA ASN A 54 7.72 23.45 -4.52
C ASN A 54 8.90 22.61 -5.05
N PRO A 55 8.69 21.33 -5.42
CA PRO A 55 9.77 20.47 -5.88
C PRO A 55 10.42 20.91 -7.19
N ASP A 56 9.73 21.78 -7.96
CA ASP A 56 10.19 22.24 -9.28
C ASP A 56 10.90 23.60 -9.24
N SER A 57 11.01 24.24 -8.07
CA SER A 57 11.82 25.45 -7.96
C SER A 57 13.31 25.12 -8.22
N PRO A 58 14.09 26.06 -8.80
CA PRO A 58 15.52 25.86 -9.03
C PRO A 58 16.28 25.50 -7.74
N GLU A 59 15.91 26.10 -6.62
CA GLU A 59 16.54 25.87 -5.32
C GLU A 59 16.23 24.46 -4.79
N SER A 60 14.98 24.01 -4.90
CA SER A 60 14.59 22.64 -4.51
C SER A 60 15.26 21.59 -5.41
N ARG A 61 15.32 21.83 -6.73
CA ARG A 61 16.01 20.91 -7.64
C ARG A 61 17.50 20.78 -7.33
N ALA A 62 18.18 21.90 -7.06
CA ALA A 62 19.58 21.89 -6.67
C ALA A 62 19.81 21.12 -5.35
N TRP A 63 18.93 21.30 -4.37
CA TRP A 63 18.98 20.55 -3.11
C TRP A 63 18.74 19.05 -3.31
N ILE A 64 17.72 18.67 -4.11
CA ILE A 64 17.42 17.27 -4.44
C ILE A 64 18.65 16.58 -5.08
N GLU A 65 19.31 17.23 -6.05
CA GLU A 65 20.50 16.70 -6.71
C GLU A 65 21.66 16.52 -5.72
N ALA A 66 21.87 17.49 -4.83
CA ALA A 66 22.93 17.45 -3.84
C ALA A 66 22.69 16.36 -2.78
N GLU A 67 21.47 16.19 -2.29
CA GLU A 67 21.06 15.12 -1.36
C GLU A 67 21.23 13.74 -1.99
N ASN A 68 20.76 13.56 -3.23
CA ASN A 68 20.93 12.31 -3.96
C ASN A 68 22.41 11.99 -4.17
N LYS A 69 23.24 12.99 -4.46
CA LYS A 69 24.69 12.76 -4.61
C LYS A 69 25.31 12.17 -3.34
N ILE A 70 25.05 12.78 -2.17
CA ILE A 70 25.58 12.29 -0.91
C ILE A 70 25.04 10.88 -0.59
N THR A 71 23.74 10.68 -0.76
CA THR A 71 23.10 9.40 -0.49
C THR A 71 23.63 8.29 -1.38
N PHE A 72 23.72 8.51 -2.69
CA PHE A 72 24.23 7.49 -3.60
C PHE A 72 25.74 7.26 -3.45
N ASP A 73 26.54 8.29 -3.17
CA ASP A 73 27.96 8.12 -2.87
C ASP A 73 28.16 7.25 -1.61
N PHE A 74 27.35 7.47 -0.56
CA PHE A 74 27.39 6.66 0.67
C PHE A 74 26.98 5.20 0.38
N LEU A 75 25.86 5.00 -0.31
CA LEU A 75 25.32 3.66 -0.60
C LEU A 75 26.26 2.85 -1.51
N LYS A 76 26.85 3.47 -2.54
CA LYS A 76 27.80 2.83 -3.44
C LYS A 76 29.11 2.45 -2.76
N ALA A 77 29.48 3.12 -1.67
CA ALA A 77 30.67 2.78 -0.90
C ALA A 77 30.49 1.55 0.01
N ILE A 78 29.27 1.00 0.12
CA ILE A 78 28.98 -0.21 0.91
C ILE A 78 29.38 -1.43 0.09
N PRO A 79 30.37 -2.23 0.54
CA PRO A 79 30.93 -3.31 -0.28
C PRO A 79 29.92 -4.42 -0.65
N GLU A 80 28.93 -4.66 0.21
CA GLU A 80 27.94 -5.73 0.05
C GLU A 80 26.81 -5.36 -0.94
N ARG A 81 26.67 -4.08 -1.29
CA ARG A 81 25.55 -3.56 -2.07
C ARG A 81 25.37 -4.27 -3.41
N ASP A 82 26.44 -4.45 -4.16
CA ASP A 82 26.37 -5.04 -5.51
C ASP A 82 26.07 -6.55 -5.46
N GLU A 83 26.57 -7.26 -4.46
CA GLU A 83 26.24 -8.68 -4.24
C GLU A 83 24.78 -8.83 -3.82
N ILE A 84 24.26 -7.95 -2.94
CA ILE A 84 22.84 -7.91 -2.56
C ILE A 84 21.99 -7.64 -3.80
N LYS A 85 22.35 -6.66 -4.63
CA LYS A 85 21.63 -6.37 -5.88
C LYS A 85 21.62 -7.56 -6.83
N LYS A 86 22.74 -8.23 -6.99
CA LYS A 86 22.85 -9.44 -7.80
C LYS A 86 21.93 -10.52 -7.28
N ARG A 87 21.93 -10.81 -5.96
CA ARG A 87 21.08 -11.83 -5.37
C ARG A 87 19.60 -11.46 -5.49
N LEU A 88 19.22 -10.22 -5.25
CA LEU A 88 17.87 -9.72 -5.49
C LEU A 88 17.42 -9.97 -6.94
N THR A 89 18.28 -9.66 -7.92
CA THR A 89 17.99 -9.90 -9.34
C THR A 89 17.75 -11.38 -9.62
N GLU A 90 18.58 -12.27 -9.07
CA GLU A 90 18.43 -13.73 -9.22
C GLU A 90 17.13 -14.25 -8.60
N VAL A 91 16.77 -13.75 -7.41
CA VAL A 91 15.55 -14.17 -6.68
C VAL A 91 14.30 -13.56 -7.31
N TRP A 92 14.42 -12.41 -7.96
CA TRP A 92 13.31 -11.78 -8.70
C TRP A 92 13.02 -12.44 -10.04
N ASP A 93 14.02 -13.13 -10.60
CA ASP A 93 13.96 -13.76 -11.92
C ASP A 93 13.23 -15.10 -11.89
N TYR A 94 11.88 -15.02 -11.75
CA TYR A 94 10.96 -16.16 -11.88
C TYR A 94 9.64 -15.71 -12.50
N GLU A 95 8.94 -16.63 -13.16
CA GLU A 95 7.63 -16.33 -13.76
C GLU A 95 6.59 -16.05 -12.67
N ARG A 96 5.83 -14.98 -12.85
CA ARG A 96 4.71 -14.58 -12.00
C ARG A 96 3.44 -14.47 -12.82
N PHE A 97 2.34 -14.97 -12.27
CA PHE A 97 1.02 -14.93 -12.88
C PHE A 97 0.05 -14.17 -11.97
N GLY A 98 -0.80 -13.35 -12.58
CA GLY A 98 -1.99 -12.82 -11.93
C GLY A 98 -3.12 -13.85 -11.97
N VAL A 99 -4.11 -13.67 -11.09
CA VAL A 99 -5.32 -14.50 -11.08
C VAL A 99 -6.05 -14.32 -12.40
N PRO A 100 -6.38 -15.39 -13.13
CA PRO A 100 -7.19 -15.29 -14.34
C PRO A 100 -8.63 -14.87 -14.04
N PHE A 101 -9.22 -14.09 -14.94
CA PHE A 101 -10.66 -13.91 -15.02
C PHE A 101 -11.18 -14.36 -16.38
N LYS A 102 -12.50 -14.61 -16.49
CA LYS A 102 -13.09 -15.26 -17.66
C LYS A 102 -14.20 -14.42 -18.26
N GLU A 103 -14.16 -14.24 -19.58
CA GLU A 103 -15.24 -13.68 -20.40
C GLU A 103 -15.43 -14.50 -21.66
N ASP A 104 -16.65 -14.92 -21.96
CA ASP A 104 -17.03 -15.71 -23.15
C ASP A 104 -16.04 -16.84 -23.50
N GLY A 105 -15.67 -17.64 -22.51
CA GLY A 105 -14.74 -18.76 -22.70
C GLY A 105 -13.27 -18.36 -22.90
N HIS A 106 -12.93 -17.08 -22.82
CA HIS A 106 -11.57 -16.58 -22.82
C HIS A 106 -11.11 -16.29 -21.39
N TYR A 107 -9.89 -16.67 -21.09
CA TYR A 107 -9.20 -16.38 -19.83
C TYR A 107 -8.20 -15.24 -20.06
N PHE A 108 -8.28 -14.22 -19.24
CA PHE A 108 -7.40 -13.06 -19.25
C PHE A 108 -6.56 -13.05 -17.99
N PHE A 109 -5.26 -12.84 -18.11
CA PHE A 109 -4.35 -12.80 -16.95
C PHE A 109 -3.09 -12.01 -17.25
N SER A 110 -2.50 -11.44 -16.21
CA SER A 110 -1.18 -10.84 -16.31
C SER A 110 -0.08 -11.90 -16.10
N LYS A 111 1.03 -11.73 -16.81
CA LYS A 111 2.22 -12.56 -16.64
C LYS A 111 3.46 -11.68 -16.68
N ASN A 112 4.46 -12.03 -15.87
CA ASN A 112 5.81 -11.49 -15.95
C ASN A 112 6.78 -12.66 -16.04
N THR A 113 7.69 -12.63 -17.01
CA THR A 113 8.64 -13.73 -17.25
C THR A 113 9.84 -13.74 -16.31
N GLY A 114 9.92 -12.73 -15.41
CA GLY A 114 10.96 -12.61 -14.39
C GLY A 114 11.39 -11.15 -14.19
N LEU A 115 12.19 -10.60 -15.06
CA LEU A 115 12.79 -9.28 -14.92
C LEU A 115 12.15 -8.18 -15.80
N GLN A 116 11.01 -8.47 -16.45
CA GLN A 116 10.26 -7.43 -17.15
C GLN A 116 9.87 -6.32 -16.16
N ASN A 117 9.99 -5.06 -16.58
CA ASN A 117 9.67 -3.92 -15.73
C ASN A 117 8.18 -3.87 -15.38
N GLN A 118 7.31 -4.26 -16.31
CA GLN A 118 5.86 -4.31 -16.15
C GLN A 118 5.33 -5.71 -16.49
N ASN A 119 4.19 -6.06 -15.91
CA ASN A 119 3.47 -7.26 -16.29
C ASN A 119 2.86 -7.09 -17.67
N VAL A 120 2.84 -8.18 -18.44
CA VAL A 120 2.23 -8.25 -19.76
C VAL A 120 0.85 -8.91 -19.64
N LEU A 121 -0.15 -8.39 -20.34
CA LEU A 121 -1.51 -8.95 -20.38
C LEU A 121 -1.62 -10.00 -21.49
N TYR A 122 -2.17 -11.15 -21.15
CA TYR A 122 -2.40 -12.28 -22.04
C TYR A 122 -3.86 -12.69 -22.06
N ALA A 123 -4.24 -13.39 -23.15
CA ALA A 123 -5.51 -14.12 -23.25
C ALA A 123 -5.27 -15.53 -23.80
N THR A 124 -6.10 -16.48 -23.35
CA THR A 124 -6.16 -17.86 -23.88
C THR A 124 -7.57 -18.39 -23.74
N THR A 125 -7.91 -19.40 -24.54
CA THR A 125 -9.13 -20.21 -24.35
C THR A 125 -8.81 -21.54 -23.66
N ASN A 126 -7.50 -21.87 -23.53
CA ASN A 126 -7.05 -23.12 -22.96
C ASN A 126 -5.64 -22.96 -22.34
N PHE A 127 -5.48 -23.23 -21.06
CA PHE A 127 -4.20 -23.12 -20.37
C PHE A 127 -3.13 -24.13 -20.79
N SER A 128 -3.48 -25.18 -21.56
CA SER A 128 -2.50 -26.10 -22.14
C SER A 128 -1.83 -25.57 -23.42
N GLU A 129 -2.33 -24.48 -23.97
CA GLU A 129 -1.77 -23.82 -25.14
C GLU A 129 -1.00 -22.54 -24.78
N ALA A 130 -0.12 -22.09 -25.67
CA ALA A 130 0.59 -20.83 -25.46
C ALA A 130 -0.40 -19.67 -25.50
N PRO A 131 -0.47 -18.84 -24.45
CA PRO A 131 -1.38 -17.71 -24.41
C PRO A 131 -0.96 -16.62 -25.40
N ARG A 132 -1.93 -15.91 -25.92
CA ARG A 132 -1.69 -14.78 -26.82
C ARG A 132 -1.44 -13.50 -26.02
N GLU A 133 -0.38 -12.80 -26.35
CA GLU A 133 -0.12 -11.47 -25.81
C GLU A 133 -1.14 -10.46 -26.31
N LEU A 134 -1.74 -9.70 -25.38
CA LEU A 134 -2.70 -8.64 -25.69
C LEU A 134 -2.10 -7.24 -25.54
N LEU A 135 -1.34 -7.02 -24.48
CA LEU A 135 -0.75 -5.72 -24.18
C LEU A 135 0.55 -5.90 -23.41
N ASP A 136 1.65 -5.42 -24.01
CA ASP A 136 2.94 -5.31 -23.34
C ASP A 136 3.27 -3.84 -23.03
N PRO A 137 3.12 -3.38 -21.78
CA PRO A 137 3.49 -2.01 -21.40
C PRO A 137 4.97 -1.73 -21.52
N ASN A 138 5.85 -2.75 -21.50
CA ASN A 138 7.29 -2.59 -21.67
C ASN A 138 7.68 -2.06 -23.06
N LEU A 139 6.80 -2.21 -24.06
CA LEU A 139 6.99 -1.68 -25.42
C LEU A 139 6.58 -0.22 -25.54
N LEU A 140 5.83 0.33 -24.56
CA LEU A 140 5.29 1.70 -24.60
C LEU A 140 6.30 2.74 -24.10
N ALA A 141 7.22 2.35 -23.23
CA ALA A 141 8.28 3.21 -22.71
C ALA A 141 9.57 2.40 -22.48
N LYS A 142 10.69 2.85 -23.03
CA LYS A 142 12.00 2.16 -22.93
C LYS A 142 12.49 2.05 -21.47
N ASP A 143 12.12 2.98 -20.61
CA ASP A 143 12.49 3.00 -19.19
C ASP A 143 11.48 2.23 -18.30
N GLY A 144 10.43 1.63 -18.91
CA GLY A 144 9.43 0.85 -18.22
C GLY A 144 8.50 1.65 -17.31
N THR A 145 8.45 2.98 -17.45
CA THR A 145 7.67 3.87 -16.58
C THR A 145 6.17 3.89 -16.88
N ILE A 146 5.72 3.32 -18.02
CA ILE A 146 4.30 3.19 -18.34
C ILE A 146 3.78 1.85 -17.80
N ALA A 147 2.75 1.91 -16.96
CA ALA A 147 2.13 0.76 -16.32
C ALA A 147 0.64 0.65 -16.66
N LEU A 148 0.13 -0.58 -16.67
CA LEU A 148 -1.32 -0.84 -16.74
C LEU A 148 -1.96 -0.48 -15.39
N GLY A 149 -2.91 0.47 -15.38
CA GLY A 149 -3.57 0.98 -14.19
C GLY A 149 -5.01 0.50 -14.00
N GLY A 150 -5.64 -0.04 -15.04
CA GLY A 150 -7.00 -0.55 -15.00
C GLY A 150 -7.32 -1.37 -16.24
N LEU A 151 -8.31 -2.25 -16.13
CA LEU A 151 -8.73 -3.15 -17.22
C LEU A 151 -10.19 -3.55 -17.02
N ASP A 152 -10.96 -3.54 -18.11
CA ASP A 152 -12.26 -4.18 -18.19
C ASP A 152 -12.48 -4.73 -19.60
N VAL A 153 -13.21 -5.86 -19.73
CA VAL A 153 -13.43 -6.58 -20.98
C VAL A 153 -14.92 -6.73 -21.24
N THR A 154 -15.34 -6.56 -22.49
CA THR A 154 -16.75 -6.79 -22.89
C THR A 154 -17.17 -8.24 -22.66
N GLU A 155 -18.45 -8.48 -22.35
CA GLU A 155 -18.99 -9.81 -22.08
C GLU A 155 -18.75 -10.82 -23.21
N ASP A 156 -18.68 -10.36 -24.47
CA ASP A 156 -18.38 -11.17 -25.65
C ASP A 156 -16.87 -11.29 -25.94
N ALA A 157 -16.02 -10.85 -25.01
CA ALA A 157 -14.57 -10.88 -25.08
C ALA A 157 -13.94 -10.20 -26.33
N ARG A 158 -14.68 -9.31 -27.03
CA ARG A 158 -14.17 -8.67 -28.27
C ARG A 158 -13.41 -7.38 -28.05
N LEU A 159 -13.79 -6.61 -27.03
CA LEU A 159 -13.17 -5.32 -26.73
C LEU A 159 -12.69 -5.30 -25.30
N MET A 160 -11.62 -4.55 -25.09
CA MET A 160 -11.16 -4.23 -23.72
C MET A 160 -10.88 -2.74 -23.60
N THR A 161 -11.24 -2.15 -22.46
CA THR A 161 -10.71 -0.88 -22.00
C THR A 161 -9.49 -1.12 -21.12
N TYR A 162 -8.52 -0.22 -21.21
CA TYR A 162 -7.36 -0.27 -20.33
C TYR A 162 -6.83 1.12 -20.04
N GLY A 163 -6.41 1.34 -18.79
CA GLY A 163 -5.81 2.57 -18.31
C GLY A 163 -4.29 2.49 -18.26
N LEU A 164 -3.60 3.52 -18.70
CA LEU A 164 -2.15 3.64 -18.64
C LEU A 164 -1.78 4.77 -17.68
N ALA A 165 -0.98 4.43 -16.65
CA ALA A 165 -0.36 5.38 -15.74
C ALA A 165 1.09 5.63 -16.16
N ASN A 166 1.57 6.87 -16.05
CA ASN A 166 2.94 7.23 -16.39
C ASN A 166 3.72 7.65 -15.15
N ALA A 167 4.94 7.15 -15.02
CA ALA A 167 5.88 7.47 -13.93
C ALA A 167 5.30 7.29 -12.51
N GLY A 168 4.36 6.35 -12.34
CA GLY A 168 3.73 6.06 -11.05
C GLY A 168 2.73 7.10 -10.55
N SER A 169 2.32 8.04 -11.40
CA SER A 169 1.22 8.97 -11.12
C SER A 169 -0.12 8.23 -11.01
N ASP A 170 -1.03 8.73 -10.20
CA ASP A 170 -2.41 8.25 -10.12
C ASP A 170 -3.26 8.69 -11.33
N TRP A 171 -2.80 9.64 -12.13
CA TRP A 171 -3.46 10.04 -13.37
C TRP A 171 -3.29 8.99 -14.45
N GLN A 172 -4.39 8.63 -15.11
CA GLN A 172 -4.44 7.63 -16.16
C GLN A 172 -5.01 8.19 -17.45
N GLN A 173 -4.56 7.60 -18.56
CA GLN A 173 -5.14 7.75 -19.88
C GLN A 173 -5.78 6.42 -20.28
N TRP A 174 -7.06 6.43 -20.63
CA TRP A 174 -7.80 5.22 -20.97
C TRP A 174 -7.96 5.08 -22.47
N LYS A 175 -7.87 3.85 -22.96
CA LYS A 175 -7.97 3.44 -24.36
C LYS A 175 -8.87 2.23 -24.50
N VAL A 176 -9.29 1.98 -25.75
CA VAL A 176 -10.04 0.78 -26.11
C VAL A 176 -9.25 -0.02 -27.13
N ARG A 177 -9.14 -1.33 -26.93
CA ARG A 177 -8.46 -2.28 -27.82
C ARG A 177 -9.39 -3.37 -28.28
N ASP A 178 -9.31 -3.72 -29.57
CA ASP A 178 -9.91 -4.91 -30.13
C ASP A 178 -9.09 -6.14 -29.67
N VAL A 179 -9.72 -7.04 -28.92
CA VAL A 179 -9.08 -8.21 -28.33
C VAL A 179 -8.61 -9.18 -29.43
N THR A 180 -9.34 -9.32 -30.52
CA THR A 180 -9.01 -10.26 -31.60
C THR A 180 -7.79 -9.81 -32.41
N THR A 181 -7.75 -8.53 -32.78
CA THR A 181 -6.67 -7.98 -33.62
C THR A 181 -5.49 -7.42 -32.83
N GLY A 182 -5.66 -7.15 -31.54
CA GLY A 182 -4.67 -6.48 -30.69
C GLY A 182 -4.45 -5.01 -31.03
N LYS A 183 -5.35 -4.38 -31.82
CA LYS A 183 -5.22 -2.98 -32.24
C LYS A 183 -6.07 -2.05 -31.40
N ASP A 184 -5.51 -0.90 -31.05
CA ASP A 184 -6.25 0.16 -30.38
C ASP A 184 -7.26 0.81 -31.34
N ARG A 185 -8.42 1.16 -30.80
CA ARG A 185 -9.40 2.02 -31.45
C ARG A 185 -9.00 3.49 -31.29
N GLN A 186 -9.79 4.39 -31.80
CA GLN A 186 -9.53 5.83 -31.71
C GLN A 186 -9.95 6.44 -30.37
N ASP A 187 -10.67 5.67 -29.56
CA ASP A 187 -11.16 6.08 -28.24
C ASP A 187 -10.00 6.38 -27.30
N LEU A 188 -9.97 7.60 -26.79
CA LEU A 188 -8.91 8.12 -25.91
C LEU A 188 -9.53 9.02 -24.85
N LEU A 189 -9.34 8.64 -23.57
CA LEU A 189 -9.91 9.34 -22.44
C LEU A 189 -8.82 9.82 -21.50
N ASP A 190 -8.81 11.12 -21.20
CA ASP A 190 -7.84 11.77 -20.35
C ASP A 190 -8.47 12.13 -18.98
N TRP A 191 -7.61 12.50 -18.02
CA TRP A 191 -7.98 13.05 -16.72
C TRP A 191 -8.75 12.06 -15.83
N VAL A 192 -8.51 10.77 -16.07
CA VAL A 192 -9.05 9.68 -15.26
C VAL A 192 -8.14 9.48 -14.04
N LYS A 193 -8.74 9.44 -12.86
CA LYS A 193 -8.06 9.18 -11.59
C LYS A 193 -9.08 8.61 -10.61
N PHE A 194 -8.70 7.55 -9.87
CA PHE A 194 -9.57 6.84 -8.93
C PHE A 194 -10.88 6.35 -9.56
N SER A 195 -10.79 5.75 -10.74
CA SER A 195 -11.92 5.23 -11.51
C SER A 195 -11.62 3.85 -12.04
N ASN A 196 -12.66 3.04 -12.15
CA ASN A 196 -12.74 1.85 -12.98
C ASN A 196 -13.49 2.18 -14.30
N ALA A 197 -13.48 1.26 -15.26
CA ALA A 197 -14.43 1.23 -16.36
C ALA A 197 -15.43 0.10 -16.12
N SER A 198 -16.65 0.25 -16.61
CA SER A 198 -17.64 -0.81 -16.62
C SER A 198 -18.46 -0.78 -17.91
N TRP A 199 -18.34 -1.84 -18.71
CA TRP A 199 -18.99 -1.95 -20.00
C TRP A 199 -20.50 -2.10 -19.88
N LYS A 200 -21.22 -1.41 -20.73
CA LYS A 200 -22.61 -1.73 -20.99
C LYS A 200 -22.68 -3.09 -21.70
N LYS A 201 -23.63 -3.96 -21.33
CA LYS A 201 -23.69 -5.34 -21.83
C LYS A 201 -23.83 -5.48 -23.35
N ASP A 202 -24.36 -4.46 -24.02
CA ASP A 202 -24.44 -4.42 -25.51
C ASP A 202 -23.10 -4.02 -26.18
N GLY A 203 -22.05 -3.74 -25.39
CA GLY A 203 -20.76 -3.33 -25.92
C GLY A 203 -20.71 -1.96 -26.59
N SER A 204 -21.80 -1.15 -26.50
CA SER A 204 -21.90 0.14 -27.17
C SER A 204 -21.03 1.24 -26.54
N GLY A 205 -20.56 1.04 -25.30
CA GLY A 205 -19.76 1.98 -24.52
C GLY A 205 -19.60 1.52 -23.09
N PHE A 206 -18.99 2.34 -22.26
CA PHE A 206 -18.72 2.04 -20.87
C PHE A 206 -18.86 3.25 -19.95
N PHE A 207 -19.12 2.99 -18.68
CA PHE A 207 -19.15 3.99 -17.63
C PHE A 207 -17.76 4.16 -17.02
N TYR A 208 -17.39 5.40 -16.71
CA TYR A 208 -16.12 5.74 -16.04
C TYR A 208 -16.24 7.09 -15.34
N SER A 209 -15.33 7.37 -14.44
CA SER A 209 -15.30 8.65 -13.75
C SER A 209 -14.00 9.41 -14.02
N ARG A 210 -14.09 10.74 -14.03
CA ARG A 210 -12.94 11.61 -14.25
C ARG A 210 -13.10 12.96 -13.55
N TYR A 211 -12.00 13.66 -13.48
CA TYR A 211 -11.96 15.08 -13.11
C TYR A 211 -11.96 15.97 -14.35
N ASP A 212 -12.20 17.26 -14.15
CA ASP A 212 -11.90 18.26 -15.15
C ASP A 212 -10.37 18.37 -15.34
N LYS A 213 -9.95 18.86 -16.50
CA LYS A 213 -8.53 19.04 -16.81
C LYS A 213 -7.86 19.93 -15.76
N PRO A 214 -6.82 19.47 -15.02
CA PRO A 214 -6.09 20.29 -14.08
C PRO A 214 -5.21 21.31 -14.80
N ASP A 215 -4.78 22.36 -14.09
CA ASP A 215 -3.70 23.21 -14.57
C ASP A 215 -2.38 22.41 -14.51
N GLU A 216 -1.68 22.29 -15.64
CA GLU A 216 -0.44 21.53 -15.75
C GLU A 216 0.66 21.99 -14.76
N LYS A 217 0.68 23.30 -14.43
CA LYS A 217 1.65 23.86 -13.49
C LYS A 217 1.42 23.42 -12.05
N ASP A 218 0.18 23.02 -11.74
CA ASP A 218 -0.25 22.71 -10.38
C ASP A 218 -0.65 21.23 -10.21
N LYS A 219 -0.51 20.43 -11.24
CA LYS A 219 -0.94 19.02 -11.28
C LYS A 219 -0.43 18.16 -10.11
N LEU A 220 0.78 18.44 -9.61
CA LEU A 220 1.40 17.73 -8.48
C LEU A 220 1.16 18.41 -7.11
N ARG A 221 0.42 19.53 -7.08
CA ARG A 221 0.24 20.33 -5.84
C ARG A 221 -1.20 20.67 -5.54
N SER A 222 -1.99 20.99 -6.56
CA SER A 222 -3.37 21.42 -6.38
C SER A 222 -4.27 20.29 -5.93
N GLN A 223 -5.17 20.61 -5.01
CA GLN A 223 -6.24 19.71 -4.59
C GLN A 223 -7.14 19.37 -5.77
N VAL A 224 -7.58 18.10 -5.85
CA VAL A 224 -8.51 17.63 -6.88
C VAL A 224 -9.89 17.41 -6.26
N TYR A 225 -10.91 18.02 -6.87
CA TYR A 225 -12.30 17.99 -6.43
C TYR A 225 -13.26 17.79 -7.60
N ASN A 226 -14.53 17.57 -7.30
CA ASN A 226 -15.61 17.46 -8.28
C ASN A 226 -15.40 16.29 -9.27
N HIS A 227 -15.20 15.10 -8.72
CA HIS A 227 -15.22 13.87 -9.49
C HIS A 227 -16.58 13.69 -10.15
N LYS A 228 -16.64 13.22 -11.41
CA LYS A 228 -17.87 13.11 -12.19
C LYS A 228 -17.96 11.77 -12.88
N LEU A 229 -19.15 11.18 -12.92
CA LEU A 229 -19.42 9.90 -13.61
C LEU A 229 -19.95 10.18 -15.00
N PHE A 230 -19.33 9.58 -16.01
CA PHE A 230 -19.69 9.69 -17.42
C PHE A 230 -19.99 8.33 -18.05
N PHE A 231 -20.68 8.37 -19.18
CA PHE A 231 -20.78 7.28 -20.14
C PHE A 231 -20.06 7.69 -21.43
N HIS A 232 -19.09 6.90 -21.84
CA HIS A 232 -18.40 7.02 -23.12
C HIS A 232 -19.04 6.13 -24.14
N GLN A 233 -19.53 6.74 -25.25
CA GLN A 233 -20.03 6.02 -26.42
C GLN A 233 -18.85 5.67 -27.33
N LEU A 234 -18.69 4.41 -27.68
CA LEU A 234 -17.59 3.98 -28.57
C LEU A 234 -17.54 4.77 -29.87
N GLY A 235 -16.32 5.18 -30.26
CA GLY A 235 -16.02 5.86 -31.51
C GLY A 235 -16.38 7.35 -31.52
N THR A 236 -16.79 7.92 -30.38
CA THR A 236 -17.00 9.36 -30.22
C THR A 236 -15.82 10.02 -29.48
N PRO A 237 -15.55 11.31 -29.69
CA PRO A 237 -14.57 12.01 -28.89
C PRO A 237 -15.05 12.17 -27.43
N GLN A 238 -14.12 12.20 -26.47
CA GLN A 238 -14.41 12.35 -25.03
C GLN A 238 -15.25 13.60 -24.70
N SER A 239 -15.19 14.65 -25.54
CA SER A 239 -16.00 15.86 -25.36
C SER A 239 -17.49 15.64 -25.53
N GLU A 240 -17.90 14.53 -26.16
CA GLU A 240 -19.29 14.14 -26.37
C GLU A 240 -19.79 13.17 -25.30
N ASP A 241 -18.96 12.83 -24.31
CA ASP A 241 -19.33 11.90 -23.25
C ASP A 241 -20.52 12.40 -22.45
N LYS A 242 -21.46 11.52 -22.22
CA LYS A 242 -22.68 11.83 -21.49
C LYS A 242 -22.42 11.85 -19.99
N LEU A 243 -22.61 13.00 -19.34
CA LEU A 243 -22.63 13.09 -17.89
C LEU A 243 -23.79 12.25 -17.34
N ILE A 244 -23.49 11.32 -16.44
CA ILE A 244 -24.44 10.44 -15.76
C ILE A 244 -24.79 10.97 -14.38
N TYR A 245 -23.77 11.36 -13.61
CA TYR A 245 -23.97 11.87 -12.26
C TYR A 245 -22.84 12.79 -11.81
N GLU A 246 -23.19 13.84 -11.10
CA GLU A 246 -22.28 14.74 -10.40
C GLU A 246 -22.95 15.35 -9.16
N ARG A 247 -22.17 15.82 -8.19
CA ARG A 247 -22.64 16.52 -6.98
C ARG A 247 -21.72 17.70 -6.68
N PRO A 248 -21.90 18.84 -7.36
CA PRO A 248 -21.08 20.04 -7.17
C PRO A 248 -21.17 20.61 -5.73
N ASP A 249 -22.27 20.33 -5.03
CA ASP A 249 -22.47 20.64 -3.60
C ASP A 249 -21.66 19.72 -2.66
N GLN A 250 -21.15 18.61 -3.18
CA GLN A 250 -20.36 17.59 -2.48
C GLN A 250 -19.03 17.36 -3.20
N LYS A 251 -18.22 18.40 -3.30
CA LYS A 251 -16.98 18.41 -4.10
C LYS A 251 -15.98 17.29 -3.78
N GLU A 252 -16.07 16.69 -2.58
CA GLU A 252 -15.20 15.64 -2.07
C GLU A 252 -15.75 14.21 -2.36
N TRP A 253 -16.91 14.10 -3.02
CA TRP A 253 -17.44 12.79 -3.36
C TRP A 253 -16.74 12.20 -4.58
N LEU A 254 -16.46 10.90 -4.48
CA LEU A 254 -15.89 10.06 -5.53
C LEU A 254 -16.94 9.06 -5.98
N PHE A 255 -16.99 8.80 -7.29
CA PHE A 255 -17.97 7.89 -7.89
C PHE A 255 -17.26 6.73 -8.57
N ASN A 256 -17.57 5.50 -8.14
CA ASN A 256 -17.25 4.28 -8.88
C ASN A 256 -18.55 3.63 -9.32
N ALA A 257 -18.58 3.10 -10.54
CA ALA A 257 -19.79 2.53 -11.08
C ALA A 257 -19.54 1.16 -11.71
N GLU A 258 -20.49 0.25 -11.54
CA GLU A 258 -20.47 -1.09 -12.14
C GLU A 258 -21.83 -1.46 -12.70
N VAL A 259 -21.82 -2.08 -13.88
CA VAL A 259 -23.03 -2.61 -14.52
C VAL A 259 -23.27 -4.02 -13.98
N THR A 260 -24.48 -4.28 -13.48
CA THR A 260 -24.86 -5.60 -12.99
C THR A 260 -24.70 -6.70 -14.04
N ASP A 261 -24.51 -7.95 -13.63
CA ASP A 261 -24.34 -9.09 -14.53
C ASP A 261 -25.52 -9.28 -15.48
N ASP A 262 -26.74 -8.99 -15.04
CA ASP A 262 -27.94 -9.02 -15.87
C ASP A 262 -28.08 -7.79 -16.79
N GLY A 263 -27.17 -6.81 -16.71
CA GLY A 263 -27.15 -5.60 -17.53
C GLY A 263 -28.25 -4.59 -17.21
N ARG A 264 -29.06 -4.82 -16.19
CA ARG A 264 -30.24 -4.01 -15.89
C ARG A 264 -29.95 -2.74 -15.13
N TYR A 265 -28.93 -2.77 -14.28
CA TYR A 265 -28.63 -1.67 -13.39
C TYR A 265 -27.17 -1.20 -13.51
N LEU A 266 -26.99 0.07 -13.27
CA LEU A 266 -25.70 0.67 -12.95
C LEU A 266 -25.70 0.94 -11.45
N ILE A 267 -24.88 0.24 -10.71
CA ILE A 267 -24.64 0.49 -9.29
C ILE A 267 -23.57 1.57 -9.18
N ILE A 268 -23.81 2.58 -8.35
CA ILE A 268 -22.89 3.71 -8.16
C ILE A 268 -22.49 3.75 -6.68
N THR A 269 -21.26 3.39 -6.40
CA THR A 269 -20.65 3.53 -5.07
C THR A 269 -20.14 4.95 -4.92
N VAL A 270 -20.61 5.63 -3.88
CA VAL A 270 -20.27 7.02 -3.58
C VAL A 270 -19.46 7.09 -2.30
N GLN A 271 -18.19 7.42 -2.40
CA GLN A 271 -17.26 7.55 -1.28
C GLN A 271 -16.87 8.99 -1.02
N ARG A 272 -16.48 9.31 0.20
CA ARG A 272 -15.84 10.58 0.56
C ARG A 272 -14.40 10.31 0.97
N GLY A 273 -13.47 10.60 0.06
CA GLY A 273 -12.06 10.33 0.32
C GLY A 273 -11.78 8.85 0.58
N THR A 274 -11.09 8.58 1.69
CA THR A 274 -10.74 7.23 2.13
C THR A 274 -11.63 6.71 3.27
N ASP A 275 -12.77 7.35 3.54
CA ASP A 275 -13.73 6.85 4.52
C ASP A 275 -14.28 5.49 4.06
N PRO A 276 -14.17 4.41 4.84
CA PRO A 276 -14.78 3.13 4.49
C PRO A 276 -16.30 3.23 4.35
N LYS A 277 -16.94 4.11 5.13
CA LYS A 277 -18.39 4.33 5.07
C LYS A 277 -18.76 5.03 3.77
N ASN A 278 -19.69 4.45 3.03
CA ASN A 278 -20.06 4.92 1.71
C ASN A 278 -21.57 5.01 1.52
N ARG A 279 -21.99 5.35 0.30
CA ARG A 279 -23.38 5.38 -0.15
C ARG A 279 -23.54 4.54 -1.38
N ILE A 280 -24.74 4.01 -1.58
CA ILE A 280 -25.08 3.24 -2.79
C ILE A 280 -26.24 3.91 -3.51
N PHE A 281 -25.96 4.31 -4.74
CA PHE A 281 -26.96 4.80 -5.67
C PHE A 281 -27.07 3.82 -6.84
N TYR A 282 -28.16 3.89 -7.61
CA TYR A 282 -28.28 3.06 -8.80
C TYR A 282 -29.08 3.76 -9.89
N LYS A 283 -28.90 3.29 -11.12
CA LYS A 283 -29.69 3.70 -12.29
C LYS A 283 -30.21 2.45 -13.01
N ASN A 284 -31.50 2.43 -13.33
CA ASN A 284 -32.07 1.37 -14.16
C ASN A 284 -31.69 1.61 -15.64
N LEU A 285 -30.83 0.77 -16.20
CA LEU A 285 -30.36 0.88 -17.60
C LEU A 285 -31.38 0.36 -18.63
N ALA A 286 -32.36 -0.44 -18.19
CA ALA A 286 -33.43 -0.92 -19.05
C ALA A 286 -34.45 0.19 -19.40
N ASP A 287 -34.48 1.28 -18.59
CA ASP A 287 -35.30 2.47 -18.90
C ASP A 287 -34.37 3.64 -19.24
N PRO A 288 -34.32 4.09 -20.51
CA PRO A 288 -33.50 5.22 -20.93
C PRO A 288 -33.78 6.53 -20.19
N ASN A 289 -34.99 6.68 -19.65
CA ASN A 289 -35.44 7.88 -18.94
C ASN A 289 -35.23 7.77 -17.42
N SER A 290 -34.73 6.63 -16.92
CA SER A 290 -34.45 6.42 -15.51
C SER A 290 -33.46 7.48 -15.02
N LYS A 291 -33.76 8.05 -13.85
CA LYS A 291 -32.81 8.89 -13.10
C LYS A 291 -31.99 8.02 -12.15
N VAL A 292 -30.90 8.57 -11.65
CA VAL A 292 -30.16 7.97 -10.55
C VAL A 292 -31.04 8.02 -9.29
N VAL A 293 -31.14 6.88 -8.60
CA VAL A 293 -31.85 6.70 -7.35
C VAL A 293 -30.81 6.61 -6.22
N GLU A 294 -30.90 7.46 -5.24
CA GLU A 294 -30.05 7.46 -4.05
C GLU A 294 -30.64 6.44 -3.05
N LEU A 295 -30.27 5.15 -3.20
CA LEU A 295 -30.84 4.03 -2.44
C LEU A 295 -30.43 4.04 -0.98
N LEU A 296 -29.14 4.15 -0.72
CA LEU A 296 -28.53 4.28 0.61
C LEU A 296 -27.77 5.61 0.63
N ASP A 297 -28.45 6.67 1.03
CA ASP A 297 -27.96 8.04 0.96
C ASP A 297 -27.15 8.49 2.19
N LYS A 298 -27.02 7.62 3.19
CA LYS A 298 -26.23 7.85 4.40
C LYS A 298 -24.92 7.06 4.32
N ALA A 299 -23.80 7.69 4.68
CA ALA A 299 -22.54 7.01 4.90
C ALA A 299 -22.48 6.54 6.37
N ASP A 300 -23.34 5.61 6.73
CA ASP A 300 -23.44 5.06 8.08
C ASP A 300 -22.71 3.72 8.25
N ALA A 301 -22.42 3.04 7.13
CA ALA A 301 -21.67 1.80 7.07
C ALA A 301 -20.89 1.68 5.75
N GLU A 302 -20.05 0.66 5.65
CA GLU A 302 -19.48 0.20 4.39
C GLU A 302 -20.50 -0.71 3.69
N TYR A 303 -20.75 -0.46 2.42
CA TYR A 303 -21.61 -1.28 1.56
C TYR A 303 -20.85 -1.63 0.27
N ASN A 304 -20.56 -2.91 0.07
CA ASN A 304 -19.95 -3.42 -1.16
C ASN A 304 -20.98 -4.26 -1.90
N PHE A 305 -21.31 -3.85 -3.12
CA PHE A 305 -22.21 -4.61 -3.97
C PHE A 305 -21.58 -5.96 -4.31
N VAL A 306 -22.37 -7.04 -4.22
CA VAL A 306 -21.92 -8.42 -4.49
C VAL A 306 -22.60 -8.97 -5.74
N ASP A 307 -23.92 -8.78 -5.84
CA ASP A 307 -24.72 -9.36 -6.93
C ASP A 307 -26.15 -8.82 -6.89
N ASN A 308 -26.94 -9.15 -7.94
CA ASN A 308 -28.37 -8.91 -7.94
C ASN A 308 -29.18 -10.08 -8.50
N GLU A 309 -30.43 -10.17 -8.09
CA GLU A 309 -31.44 -11.00 -8.71
C GLU A 309 -32.63 -10.11 -9.07
N GLY A 310 -32.66 -9.65 -10.32
CA GLY A 310 -33.58 -8.61 -10.72
C GLY A 310 -33.47 -7.39 -9.81
N PRO A 311 -34.57 -6.95 -9.14
CA PRO A 311 -34.52 -5.77 -8.27
C PRO A 311 -33.95 -6.03 -6.87
N VAL A 312 -33.56 -7.26 -6.54
CA VAL A 312 -32.99 -7.61 -5.23
C VAL A 312 -31.48 -7.50 -5.32
N PHE A 313 -30.90 -6.52 -4.62
CA PHE A 313 -29.47 -6.28 -4.56
C PHE A 313 -28.86 -6.92 -3.31
N VAL A 314 -27.70 -7.53 -3.43
CA VAL A 314 -26.94 -8.17 -2.35
C VAL A 314 -25.70 -7.37 -2.06
N PHE A 315 -25.43 -7.14 -0.75
CA PHE A 315 -24.27 -6.37 -0.29
C PHE A 315 -23.54 -7.11 0.83
N ARG A 316 -22.20 -7.01 0.82
CA ARG A 316 -21.41 -7.13 2.04
C ARG A 316 -21.46 -5.79 2.77
N THR A 317 -21.67 -5.80 4.09
CA THR A 317 -21.72 -4.56 4.88
C THR A 317 -21.27 -4.81 6.32
N ASN A 318 -20.78 -3.75 6.98
CA ASN A 318 -20.56 -3.72 8.43
C ASN A 318 -21.68 -3.01 9.20
N LEU A 319 -22.81 -2.69 8.55
CA LEU A 319 -23.98 -2.11 9.20
C LEU A 319 -24.45 -3.01 10.38
N ASP A 320 -24.41 -2.49 11.61
CA ASP A 320 -24.71 -3.21 12.84
C ASP A 320 -23.98 -4.57 13.00
N ALA A 321 -22.84 -4.74 12.30
CA ALA A 321 -22.03 -5.95 12.23
C ALA A 321 -20.56 -5.61 11.99
N PRO A 322 -19.80 -5.15 13.00
CA PRO A 322 -18.44 -4.62 12.83
C PRO A 322 -17.43 -5.57 12.15
N LEU A 323 -17.70 -6.89 12.18
CA LEU A 323 -16.90 -7.90 11.48
C LEU A 323 -17.45 -8.25 10.08
N GLY A 324 -18.56 -7.64 9.67
CA GLY A 324 -19.19 -7.80 8.36
C GLY A 324 -20.22 -8.92 8.28
N ARG A 325 -21.25 -8.68 7.48
CA ARG A 325 -22.33 -9.62 7.14
C ARG A 325 -22.78 -9.44 5.69
N ILE A 326 -23.65 -10.33 5.21
CA ILE A 326 -24.27 -10.23 3.88
C ILE A 326 -25.75 -9.94 4.05
N ILE A 327 -26.21 -8.91 3.33
CA ILE A 327 -27.62 -8.45 3.33
C ILE A 327 -28.19 -8.43 1.92
N SER A 328 -29.53 -8.38 1.82
CA SER A 328 -30.23 -8.10 0.57
C SER A 328 -31.24 -6.98 0.75
N ILE A 329 -31.47 -6.23 -0.37
CA ILE A 329 -32.41 -5.12 -0.44
C ILE A 329 -33.23 -5.28 -1.72
N ASP A 330 -34.56 -5.40 -1.62
CA ASP A 330 -35.48 -5.42 -2.74
C ASP A 330 -35.89 -3.99 -3.11
N THR A 331 -35.32 -3.47 -4.20
CA THR A 331 -35.54 -2.09 -4.67
C THR A 331 -36.92 -1.84 -5.26
N SER A 332 -37.74 -2.89 -5.51
CA SER A 332 -39.12 -2.78 -5.96
C SER A 332 -40.12 -2.51 -4.86
N LYS A 333 -39.67 -2.59 -3.60
CA LYS A 333 -40.49 -2.41 -2.39
C LYS A 333 -39.98 -1.23 -1.55
N ALA A 334 -40.70 -0.93 -0.48
CA ALA A 334 -40.16 -0.03 0.53
C ALA A 334 -38.84 -0.58 1.07
N LEU A 335 -37.88 0.32 1.34
CA LEU A 335 -36.54 -0.04 1.82
C LEU A 335 -36.65 -0.95 3.06
N LYS A 336 -36.20 -2.18 2.89
CA LYS A 336 -36.07 -3.19 3.95
C LYS A 336 -34.76 -3.92 3.72
N ILE A 337 -34.00 -4.06 4.78
CA ILE A 337 -32.74 -4.82 4.78
C ILE A 337 -33.04 -6.19 5.34
N ASP A 338 -32.81 -7.23 4.54
CA ASP A 338 -32.93 -8.63 4.96
C ASP A 338 -31.52 -9.23 5.10
N GLU A 339 -31.24 -9.91 6.22
CA GLU A 339 -29.97 -10.58 6.45
C GLU A 339 -29.95 -11.93 5.71
N LEU A 340 -28.88 -12.18 4.94
CA LEU A 340 -28.63 -13.45 4.26
C LEU A 340 -27.60 -14.31 4.99
N ILE A 341 -26.47 -13.71 5.40
CA ILE A 341 -25.42 -14.40 6.16
C ILE A 341 -25.04 -13.48 7.31
N SER A 342 -25.23 -13.99 8.54
CA SER A 342 -24.96 -13.25 9.76
C SER A 342 -23.45 -13.01 9.98
N GLU A 343 -23.14 -12.00 10.78
CA GLU A 343 -21.80 -11.75 11.30
C GLU A 343 -21.21 -12.99 11.96
N SER A 344 -19.93 -13.24 11.72
CA SER A 344 -19.17 -14.31 12.36
C SER A 344 -18.15 -13.76 13.36
N LYS A 345 -17.43 -14.65 14.08
CA LYS A 345 -16.32 -14.25 14.95
C LYS A 345 -15.10 -13.73 14.19
N ASP A 346 -14.97 -14.05 12.90
CA ASP A 346 -13.88 -13.66 12.03
C ASP A 346 -14.35 -12.54 11.08
N LYS A 347 -13.49 -11.58 10.73
CA LYS A 347 -13.83 -10.48 9.82
C LYS A 347 -14.17 -11.03 8.44
N LEU A 348 -15.32 -10.67 7.89
CA LEU A 348 -15.70 -10.92 6.49
C LEU A 348 -14.98 -9.90 5.58
N GLU A 349 -13.86 -10.32 4.98
CA GLU A 349 -13.00 -9.44 4.18
C GLU A 349 -13.57 -9.19 2.78
N ALA A 350 -13.99 -10.24 2.09
CA ALA A 350 -14.52 -10.15 0.73
C ALA A 350 -15.59 -11.21 0.47
N VAL A 351 -16.48 -10.91 -0.48
CA VAL A 351 -17.52 -11.84 -0.96
C VAL A 351 -17.60 -11.72 -2.47
N SER A 352 -17.65 -12.87 -3.15
CA SER A 352 -17.91 -12.96 -4.58
C SER A 352 -19.14 -13.85 -4.81
N SER A 353 -19.91 -13.54 -5.86
CA SER A 353 -21.02 -14.38 -6.32
C SER A 353 -20.58 -15.13 -7.56
N VAL A 354 -20.34 -16.44 -7.44
CA VAL A 354 -19.87 -17.29 -8.55
C VAL A 354 -20.35 -18.72 -8.38
N GLY A 355 -20.69 -19.43 -9.46
CA GLY A 355 -21.10 -20.83 -9.41
C GLY A 355 -22.39 -21.08 -8.63
N GLU A 356 -23.38 -20.16 -8.69
CA GLU A 356 -24.61 -20.19 -7.88
C GLU A 356 -24.36 -20.20 -6.36
N ARG A 357 -23.22 -19.64 -5.90
CA ARG A 357 -22.78 -19.58 -4.51
C ARG A 357 -22.24 -18.20 -4.15
N PHE A 358 -22.13 -17.95 -2.84
CA PHE A 358 -21.26 -16.92 -2.30
C PHE A 358 -19.95 -17.56 -1.86
N VAL A 359 -18.83 -17.03 -2.35
CA VAL A 359 -17.49 -17.36 -1.88
C VAL A 359 -17.07 -16.24 -0.94
N ALA A 360 -16.99 -16.54 0.34
CA ALA A 360 -16.72 -15.58 1.41
C ALA A 360 -15.32 -15.79 1.97
N VAL A 361 -14.47 -14.76 1.83
CA VAL A 361 -13.12 -14.73 2.39
C VAL A 361 -13.18 -14.06 3.75
N TYR A 362 -12.76 -14.76 4.79
CA TYR A 362 -12.66 -14.26 6.16
C TYR A 362 -11.19 -14.05 6.54
N LEU A 363 -10.94 -13.11 7.43
CA LEU A 363 -9.67 -12.98 8.13
C LEU A 363 -9.79 -13.60 9.52
N GLN A 364 -8.97 -14.62 9.75
CA GLN A 364 -8.81 -15.31 11.02
C GLN A 364 -7.42 -14.99 11.56
N ASP A 365 -7.34 -14.15 12.61
CA ASP A 365 -6.06 -13.66 13.12
C ASP A 365 -5.12 -13.17 11.99
N ALA A 366 -5.62 -12.32 11.09
CA ALA A 366 -4.90 -11.70 9.98
C ALA A 366 -4.42 -12.65 8.86
N HIS A 367 -4.99 -13.86 8.72
CA HIS A 367 -4.78 -14.74 7.55
C HIS A 367 -6.11 -15.23 6.99
N SER A 368 -6.13 -15.71 5.74
CA SER A 368 -7.37 -16.05 5.04
C SER A 368 -7.95 -17.39 5.45
N ALA A 369 -9.29 -17.43 5.57
CA ALA A 369 -10.13 -18.62 5.57
C ALA A 369 -11.26 -18.41 4.56
N VAL A 370 -11.61 -19.44 3.76
CA VAL A 370 -12.58 -19.28 2.66
C VAL A 370 -13.75 -20.23 2.87
N LYS A 371 -14.96 -19.67 2.98
CA LYS A 371 -16.20 -20.40 3.18
C LYS A 371 -17.14 -20.24 2.00
N LEU A 372 -17.89 -21.29 1.72
CA LEU A 372 -18.91 -21.34 0.67
C LEU A 372 -20.31 -21.30 1.30
N PHE A 373 -21.18 -20.53 0.68
CA PHE A 373 -22.59 -20.45 1.06
C PHE A 373 -23.46 -20.56 -0.20
N LYS A 374 -24.62 -21.21 -0.04
CA LYS A 374 -25.67 -21.20 -1.07
C LYS A 374 -26.29 -19.82 -1.18
N ARG A 375 -27.09 -19.63 -2.22
CA ARG A 375 -27.80 -18.35 -2.48
C ARG A 375 -28.78 -17.94 -1.35
N ASP A 376 -29.29 -18.92 -0.61
CA ASP A 376 -30.17 -18.70 0.55
C ASP A 376 -29.39 -18.38 1.86
N GLY A 377 -28.06 -18.28 1.79
CA GLY A 377 -27.18 -18.02 2.94
C GLY A 377 -26.80 -19.27 3.75
N SER A 378 -27.33 -20.46 3.41
CA SER A 378 -26.95 -21.68 4.11
C SER A 378 -25.52 -22.10 3.78
N PRO A 379 -24.74 -22.64 4.75
CA PRO A 379 -23.38 -23.12 4.50
C PRO A 379 -23.30 -24.21 3.42
N ASP A 380 -22.26 -24.16 2.58
CA ASP A 380 -22.00 -25.13 1.49
C ASP A 380 -20.55 -25.67 1.50
N GLY A 381 -19.84 -25.52 2.60
CA GLY A 381 -18.49 -26.02 2.78
C GLY A 381 -17.42 -24.93 2.86
N GLU A 382 -16.17 -25.36 2.69
CA GLU A 382 -14.98 -24.47 2.78
C GLU A 382 -13.99 -24.82 1.67
N ILE A 383 -13.21 -23.85 1.22
CA ILE A 383 -12.07 -24.08 0.33
C ILE A 383 -10.82 -24.25 1.20
N ALA A 384 -10.24 -25.45 1.22
CA ALA A 384 -9.02 -25.71 1.96
C ALA A 384 -7.83 -24.95 1.33
N LEU A 385 -7.15 -24.12 2.11
CA LEU A 385 -5.96 -23.39 1.68
C LEU A 385 -4.69 -24.18 2.00
N PRO A 386 -3.57 -23.97 1.28
CA PRO A 386 -2.30 -24.69 1.50
C PRO A 386 -1.68 -24.48 2.89
N GLY A 387 -2.05 -23.44 3.62
CA GLY A 387 -1.51 -23.15 4.94
C GLY A 387 -1.86 -21.75 5.42
N LEU A 388 -1.07 -21.24 6.37
CA LEU A 388 -1.19 -19.90 6.90
C LEU A 388 -0.71 -18.90 5.83
N GLY A 389 -1.66 -18.16 5.25
CA GLY A 389 -1.39 -17.26 4.13
C GLY A 389 -2.59 -16.39 3.75
N THR A 390 -2.47 -15.77 2.61
CA THR A 390 -3.51 -14.92 2.02
C THR A 390 -4.03 -15.56 0.74
N ALA A 391 -5.35 -15.70 0.65
CA ALA A 391 -6.06 -16.10 -0.56
C ALA A 391 -6.84 -14.89 -1.12
N ALA A 392 -6.75 -14.67 -2.43
CA ALA A 392 -7.45 -13.57 -3.11
C ALA A 392 -7.86 -13.97 -4.52
N GLY A 393 -8.88 -13.29 -5.06
CA GLY A 393 -9.48 -13.59 -6.35
C GLY A 393 -10.92 -14.06 -6.17
N PHE A 394 -11.23 -15.29 -6.57
CA PHE A 394 -12.57 -15.87 -6.52
C PHE A 394 -13.60 -15.12 -7.37
N THR A 395 -13.15 -14.46 -8.43
CA THR A 395 -14.03 -13.75 -9.36
C THR A 395 -14.66 -14.70 -10.36
N GLY A 396 -15.79 -14.31 -10.94
CA GLY A 396 -16.53 -15.06 -11.95
C GLY A 396 -17.99 -14.67 -11.98
N LYS A 397 -18.78 -15.40 -12.78
CA LYS A 397 -20.23 -15.19 -12.94
C LYS A 397 -21.01 -16.29 -12.24
N ARG A 398 -22.26 -16.02 -11.93
CA ARG A 398 -23.18 -17.02 -11.31
C ARG A 398 -23.23 -18.34 -12.06
N LYS A 399 -23.20 -18.32 -13.40
CA LYS A 399 -23.27 -19.51 -14.26
C LYS A 399 -21.94 -20.26 -14.42
N ASP A 400 -20.82 -19.74 -13.90
CA ASP A 400 -19.52 -20.39 -14.03
C ASP A 400 -19.44 -21.61 -13.10
N SER A 401 -18.89 -22.71 -13.61
CA SER A 401 -18.62 -23.93 -12.81
C SER A 401 -17.25 -23.90 -12.11
N GLU A 402 -16.49 -22.82 -12.30
CA GLU A 402 -15.12 -22.67 -11.79
C GLU A 402 -14.82 -21.24 -11.37
N THR A 403 -13.87 -21.08 -10.46
CA THR A 403 -13.26 -19.79 -10.13
C THR A 403 -11.76 -19.94 -9.96
N PHE A 404 -11.03 -18.83 -9.96
CA PHE A 404 -9.58 -18.80 -9.79
C PHE A 404 -9.21 -17.98 -8.57
N TYR A 405 -8.16 -18.42 -7.89
CA TYR A 405 -7.62 -17.66 -6.75
C TYR A 405 -6.10 -17.80 -6.65
N SER A 406 -5.48 -16.83 -6.04
CA SER A 406 -4.08 -16.87 -5.64
C SER A 406 -3.97 -17.29 -4.18
N PHE A 407 -2.86 -17.95 -3.85
CA PHE A 407 -2.43 -18.15 -2.47
C PHE A 407 -0.97 -17.74 -2.32
N THR A 408 -0.64 -17.07 -1.24
CA THR A 408 0.72 -16.62 -0.91
C THR A 408 0.94 -16.59 0.61
N SER A 409 2.20 -16.70 1.03
CA SER A 409 2.60 -16.49 2.43
C SER A 409 3.88 -15.65 2.48
N PHE A 410 4.44 -15.39 3.66
CA PHE A 410 5.73 -14.69 3.75
C PHE A 410 6.91 -15.46 3.14
N THR A 411 6.78 -16.78 3.00
CA THR A 411 7.85 -17.67 2.52
C THR A 411 7.49 -18.41 1.23
N THR A 412 6.21 -18.38 0.83
CA THR A 412 5.73 -19.05 -0.38
C THR A 412 5.33 -18.03 -1.43
N PRO A 413 5.97 -18.00 -2.60
CA PRO A 413 5.57 -17.18 -3.73
C PRO A 413 4.14 -17.44 -4.14
N THR A 414 3.52 -16.44 -4.78
CA THR A 414 2.12 -16.52 -5.21
C THR A 414 1.90 -17.70 -6.15
N GLU A 415 1.07 -18.64 -5.74
CA GLU A 415 0.55 -19.75 -6.53
C GLU A 415 -0.85 -19.44 -7.01
N ILE A 416 -1.23 -19.94 -8.19
CA ILE A 416 -2.57 -19.77 -8.76
C ILE A 416 -3.28 -21.12 -8.76
N PHE A 417 -4.49 -21.10 -8.26
CA PHE A 417 -5.38 -22.27 -8.18
C PHE A 417 -6.64 -22.03 -8.99
N ARG A 418 -7.19 -23.13 -9.51
CA ARG A 418 -8.53 -23.23 -10.07
C ARG A 418 -9.39 -24.02 -9.09
N TYR A 419 -10.54 -23.51 -8.72
CA TYR A 419 -11.53 -24.24 -7.92
C TYR A 419 -12.70 -24.66 -8.82
N ASP A 420 -13.00 -25.94 -8.81
CA ASP A 420 -14.11 -26.56 -9.55
C ASP A 420 -15.27 -26.79 -8.56
N PHE A 421 -16.40 -26.11 -8.81
CA PHE A 421 -17.57 -26.18 -7.92
C PHE A 421 -18.30 -27.51 -7.97
N ASP A 422 -18.23 -28.24 -9.09
CA ASP A 422 -18.89 -29.56 -9.22
C ASP A 422 -18.11 -30.64 -8.49
N LYS A 423 -16.78 -30.53 -8.48
CA LYS A 423 -15.89 -31.46 -7.78
C LYS A 423 -15.60 -31.07 -6.33
N HIS A 424 -15.93 -29.84 -5.93
CA HIS A 424 -15.52 -29.24 -4.65
C HIS A 424 -14.02 -29.39 -4.39
N ALA A 425 -13.21 -29.08 -5.40
CA ALA A 425 -11.77 -29.29 -5.34
C ALA A 425 -10.98 -28.14 -5.97
N SER A 426 -9.86 -27.83 -5.32
CA SER A 426 -8.84 -26.93 -5.87
C SER A 426 -7.80 -27.72 -6.65
N GLU A 427 -7.45 -27.23 -7.82
CA GLU A 427 -6.37 -27.71 -8.66
C GLU A 427 -5.30 -26.61 -8.77
N LEU A 428 -4.03 -26.96 -8.58
CA LEU A 428 -2.92 -26.05 -8.77
C LEU A 428 -2.76 -25.77 -10.28
N LEU A 429 -3.04 -24.55 -10.71
CA LEU A 429 -2.90 -24.12 -12.09
C LEU A 429 -1.47 -23.68 -12.41
N PHE A 430 -0.87 -22.91 -11.49
CA PHE A 430 0.48 -22.39 -11.66
C PHE A 430 1.24 -22.28 -10.33
N ARG A 431 2.48 -22.83 -10.33
CA ARG A 431 3.46 -22.66 -9.24
C ARG A 431 4.75 -22.09 -9.81
N PRO A 432 5.25 -20.97 -9.28
CA PRO A 432 6.51 -20.40 -9.74
C PRO A 432 7.70 -21.35 -9.52
N LYS A 433 8.61 -21.41 -10.48
CA LYS A 433 9.91 -22.07 -10.31
C LYS A 433 10.91 -21.07 -9.75
N VAL A 434 11.22 -21.20 -8.47
CA VAL A 434 12.09 -20.27 -7.74
C VAL A 434 13.47 -20.84 -7.49
N LYS A 435 14.48 -19.97 -7.32
CA LYS A 435 15.89 -20.33 -7.06
C LYS A 435 16.24 -20.38 -5.57
N PHE A 436 15.27 -20.80 -4.75
CA PHE A 436 15.40 -21.00 -3.29
C PHE A 436 14.41 -22.07 -2.83
N SER A 437 14.57 -22.57 -1.61
CA SER A 437 13.62 -23.52 -1.00
C SER A 437 12.74 -22.78 0.03
N PRO A 438 11.41 -22.67 -0.18
CA PRO A 438 10.49 -22.15 0.84
C PRO A 438 10.58 -22.88 2.17
N ASP A 439 10.91 -24.19 2.15
CA ASP A 439 11.02 -25.04 3.33
C ASP A 439 12.21 -24.69 4.23
N ASP A 440 13.17 -23.88 3.77
CA ASP A 440 14.29 -23.40 4.59
C ASP A 440 13.86 -22.31 5.58
N TYR A 441 12.65 -21.78 5.43
CA TYR A 441 12.14 -20.67 6.22
C TYR A 441 10.94 -21.10 7.06
N THR A 442 10.62 -20.30 8.05
CA THR A 442 9.44 -20.49 8.89
C THR A 442 8.83 -19.14 9.24
N THR A 443 7.51 -19.13 9.43
CA THR A 443 6.76 -18.02 9.98
C THR A 443 6.05 -18.49 11.23
N GLU A 444 6.22 -17.75 12.32
CA GLU A 444 5.40 -17.92 13.52
C GLU A 444 4.51 -16.71 13.71
N GLN A 445 3.29 -16.94 14.17
CA GLN A 445 2.40 -15.89 14.63
C GLN A 445 2.46 -15.80 16.14
N VAL A 446 2.74 -14.61 16.64
CA VAL A 446 2.77 -14.32 18.07
C VAL A 446 1.77 -13.23 18.41
N PHE A 447 1.47 -13.11 19.71
CA PHE A 447 0.62 -12.04 20.22
C PHE A 447 1.35 -11.34 21.36
N TYR A 448 1.34 -10.03 21.36
CA TYR A 448 1.91 -9.22 22.42
C TYR A 448 0.87 -8.24 22.97
N GLN A 449 1.17 -7.60 24.08
CA GLN A 449 0.31 -6.60 24.69
C GLN A 449 0.83 -5.20 24.35
N SER A 450 -0.07 -4.35 23.86
CA SER A 450 0.16 -2.91 23.74
C SER A 450 0.16 -2.23 25.10
N ALA A 451 0.46 -0.93 25.14
CA ALA A 451 0.56 -0.14 26.36
C ALA A 451 -0.74 -0.13 27.19
N ASP A 452 -1.90 -0.23 26.53
CA ASP A 452 -3.24 -0.29 27.16
C ASP A 452 -3.71 -1.73 27.46
N GLY A 453 -2.88 -2.75 27.23
CA GLY A 453 -3.19 -4.16 27.42
C GLY A 453 -3.91 -4.82 26.23
N THR A 454 -4.14 -4.10 25.14
CA THR A 454 -4.71 -4.67 23.90
C THR A 454 -3.78 -5.76 23.35
N ARG A 455 -4.35 -6.92 23.04
CA ARG A 455 -3.64 -8.05 22.42
C ARG A 455 -3.48 -7.80 20.92
N VAL A 456 -2.24 -7.66 20.46
CA VAL A 456 -1.90 -7.34 19.07
C VAL A 456 -1.15 -8.49 18.42
N PRO A 457 -1.54 -8.97 17.22
CA PRO A 457 -0.81 -10.03 16.50
C PRO A 457 0.43 -9.48 15.80
N MET A 458 1.42 -10.36 15.63
CA MET A 458 2.61 -10.11 14.82
C MET A 458 3.07 -11.41 14.17
N PHE A 459 3.42 -11.36 12.90
CA PHE A 459 4.09 -12.44 12.20
C PHE A 459 5.61 -12.23 12.25
N ILE A 460 6.36 -13.31 12.51
CA ILE A 460 7.81 -13.28 12.56
C ILE A 460 8.34 -14.37 11.62
N SER A 461 9.05 -13.98 10.57
CA SER A 461 9.58 -14.88 9.53
C SER A 461 11.11 -14.85 9.54
N TYR A 462 11.72 -16.03 9.45
CA TYR A 462 13.17 -16.18 9.48
C TYR A 462 13.63 -17.53 8.90
N LYS A 463 14.93 -17.65 8.63
CA LYS A 463 15.53 -18.91 8.19
C LYS A 463 15.58 -19.90 9.35
N LYS A 464 15.18 -21.18 9.13
CA LYS A 464 15.21 -22.25 10.14
C LYS A 464 16.60 -22.40 10.75
N GLY A 465 16.67 -22.73 12.04
CA GLY A 465 17.92 -22.85 12.76
C GLY A 465 18.48 -21.55 13.35
N MET A 466 17.75 -20.44 13.22
CA MET A 466 18.08 -19.18 13.87
C MET A 466 18.21 -19.35 15.40
N LYS A 467 19.19 -18.67 16.00
CA LYS A 467 19.38 -18.61 17.46
C LYS A 467 18.68 -17.38 18.04
N ARG A 468 17.91 -17.58 19.08
CA ARG A 468 17.28 -16.48 19.86
C ARG A 468 18.23 -16.02 20.96
N ASP A 469 19.26 -15.25 20.62
CA ASP A 469 20.27 -14.72 21.52
C ASP A 469 20.30 -13.17 21.59
N GLY A 470 19.36 -12.53 20.93
CA GLY A 470 19.26 -11.07 20.87
C GLY A 470 20.20 -10.41 19.87
N GLN A 471 20.91 -11.19 19.03
CA GLN A 471 21.94 -10.65 18.13
C GLN A 471 21.48 -10.60 16.66
N MET A 472 20.25 -11.07 16.36
CA MET A 472 19.80 -11.13 14.98
C MET A 472 19.31 -9.77 14.48
N PRO A 473 19.83 -9.27 13.34
CA PRO A 473 19.29 -8.10 12.69
C PRO A 473 17.82 -8.34 12.33
N THR A 474 16.97 -7.42 12.73
CA THR A 474 15.52 -7.54 12.53
C THR A 474 14.98 -6.33 11.78
N TYR A 475 14.16 -6.58 10.77
CA TYR A 475 13.36 -5.58 10.08
C TYR A 475 11.91 -5.75 10.49
N LEU A 476 11.43 -4.83 11.34
CA LEU A 476 10.04 -4.76 11.78
C LEU A 476 9.27 -3.79 10.86
N TYR A 477 8.23 -4.29 10.20
CA TYR A 477 7.35 -3.54 9.32
C TYR A 477 5.98 -3.32 9.97
N GLY A 478 5.37 -2.15 9.71
CA GLY A 478 4.00 -1.84 10.10
C GLY A 478 3.36 -0.83 9.17
N TYR A 479 2.02 -0.79 9.22
CA TYR A 479 1.20 0.17 8.47
C TYR A 479 0.21 0.90 9.39
N GLY A 480 -0.83 0.24 9.90
CA GLY A 480 -1.74 0.70 10.94
C GLY A 480 -2.59 1.91 10.54
N GLY A 481 -3.48 1.76 9.58
CA GLY A 481 -4.43 2.80 9.17
C GLY A 481 -5.29 2.41 7.98
N PHE A 482 -6.34 3.19 7.74
CA PHE A 482 -7.19 3.10 6.56
C PHE A 482 -7.92 1.77 6.36
N ASP A 483 -8.19 1.04 7.44
CA ASP A 483 -8.80 -0.30 7.40
C ASP A 483 -8.00 -1.32 6.56
N ILE A 484 -6.70 -1.06 6.33
CA ILE A 484 -5.84 -1.94 5.52
C ILE A 484 -5.25 -3.03 6.40
N SER A 485 -5.63 -4.28 6.13
CA SER A 485 -5.11 -5.47 6.82
C SER A 485 -3.72 -5.85 6.30
N SER A 486 -2.75 -6.02 7.20
CA SER A 486 -1.39 -6.49 6.89
C SER A 486 -1.35 -8.02 6.90
N THR A 487 -1.75 -8.66 5.79
CA THR A 487 -1.81 -10.11 5.66
C THR A 487 -0.52 -10.71 5.10
N PRO A 488 -0.25 -12.02 5.32
CA PRO A 488 0.94 -12.69 4.80
C PRO A 488 1.08 -12.55 3.27
N SER A 489 2.21 -12.03 2.80
CA SER A 489 2.49 -11.85 1.39
C SER A 489 3.97 -12.06 1.09
N PHE A 490 4.27 -12.77 0.00
CA PHE A 490 5.63 -13.01 -0.44
C PHE A 490 6.23 -11.78 -1.10
N ALA A 491 7.46 -11.46 -0.69
CA ALA A 491 8.29 -10.46 -1.36
C ALA A 491 9.73 -10.99 -1.51
N PRO A 492 10.29 -11.02 -2.75
CA PRO A 492 11.69 -11.39 -2.97
C PRO A 492 12.67 -10.59 -2.11
N ALA A 493 12.37 -9.31 -1.86
CA ALA A 493 13.14 -8.44 -0.97
C ALA A 493 13.31 -9.05 0.43
N ASN A 494 12.21 -9.49 1.05
CA ASN A 494 12.21 -10.03 2.41
C ASN A 494 12.89 -11.40 2.48
N LEU A 495 12.78 -12.20 1.41
CA LEU A 495 13.49 -13.46 1.32
C LEU A 495 15.01 -13.24 1.35
N VAL A 496 15.54 -12.32 0.52
CA VAL A 496 16.96 -12.00 0.50
C VAL A 496 17.43 -11.46 1.85
N TRP A 497 16.60 -10.66 2.55
CA TRP A 497 16.87 -10.25 3.92
C TRP A 497 17.04 -11.44 4.88
N MET A 498 16.12 -12.42 4.81
CA MET A 498 16.20 -13.63 5.63
C MET A 498 17.38 -14.54 5.23
N GLU A 499 17.73 -14.62 3.94
CA GLU A 499 18.93 -15.35 3.48
C GLU A 499 20.22 -14.80 4.08
N MET A 500 20.30 -13.46 4.22
CA MET A 500 21.43 -12.80 4.87
C MET A 500 21.46 -13.00 6.38
N GLY A 501 20.48 -13.71 6.95
CA GLY A 501 20.37 -13.98 8.40
C GLY A 501 19.52 -12.96 9.15
N GLY A 502 18.75 -12.13 8.45
CA GLY A 502 17.81 -11.20 9.07
C GLY A 502 16.50 -11.86 9.49
N ILE A 503 15.80 -11.24 10.45
CA ILE A 503 14.41 -11.54 10.81
C ILE A 503 13.52 -10.50 10.10
N TYR A 504 12.41 -10.96 9.52
CA TYR A 504 11.34 -10.10 9.03
C TYR A 504 10.11 -10.24 9.92
N ALA A 505 9.68 -9.15 10.54
CA ALA A 505 8.49 -9.12 11.38
C ALA A 505 7.46 -8.13 10.84
N VAL A 506 6.16 -8.50 10.93
CA VAL A 506 5.03 -7.65 10.53
C VAL A 506 4.05 -7.55 11.69
N ALA A 507 3.88 -6.36 12.23
CA ALA A 507 2.91 -6.10 13.29
C ALA A 507 1.56 -5.70 12.69
N ASN A 508 0.49 -6.36 13.16
CA ASN A 508 -0.90 -6.12 12.74
C ASN A 508 -1.52 -5.06 13.68
N LEU A 509 -1.27 -3.81 13.37
CA LEU A 509 -1.56 -2.69 14.25
C LEU A 509 -3.03 -2.25 14.19
N ARG A 510 -3.56 -1.71 15.29
CA ARG A 510 -4.84 -0.99 15.27
C ARG A 510 -4.80 0.09 14.19
N GLY A 511 -5.98 0.48 13.68
CA GLY A 511 -6.10 1.33 12.48
C GLY A 511 -6.09 0.53 11.18
N GLY A 512 -5.55 -0.70 11.17
CA GLY A 512 -5.77 -1.69 10.10
C GLY A 512 -7.15 -2.34 10.19
N GLY A 513 -7.40 -3.31 9.30
CA GLY A 513 -8.71 -3.96 9.17
C GLY A 513 -8.79 -5.38 9.73
N GLU A 514 -7.75 -5.89 10.37
CA GLU A 514 -7.60 -7.32 10.69
C GLU A 514 -8.73 -7.88 11.56
N TYR A 515 -9.32 -7.04 12.42
CA TYR A 515 -10.44 -7.38 13.30
C TYR A 515 -11.66 -6.46 13.09
N GLY A 516 -11.82 -5.91 11.87
CA GLY A 516 -12.98 -5.15 11.44
C GLY A 516 -13.03 -3.71 11.94
N GLU A 517 -14.24 -3.11 11.89
CA GLU A 517 -14.46 -1.67 12.12
C GLU A 517 -13.89 -1.15 13.45
N LYS A 518 -14.13 -1.89 14.55
CA LYS A 518 -13.64 -1.48 15.87
C LYS A 518 -12.11 -1.44 15.97
N TRP A 519 -11.42 -2.33 15.23
CA TRP A 519 -9.96 -2.34 15.18
C TRP A 519 -9.44 -1.13 14.40
N HIS A 520 -10.09 -0.79 13.31
CA HIS A 520 -9.78 0.43 12.54
C HIS A 520 -10.04 1.68 13.38
N GLU A 521 -11.23 1.83 13.98
CA GLU A 521 -11.60 2.99 14.78
C GLU A 521 -10.68 3.20 16.00
N ALA A 522 -10.14 2.11 16.56
CA ALA A 522 -9.19 2.17 17.67
C ALA A 522 -7.80 2.72 17.29
N GLY A 523 -7.54 2.96 16.00
CA GLY A 523 -6.26 3.49 15.48
C GLY A 523 -6.41 4.70 14.55
N MET A 524 -7.52 5.44 14.59
CA MET A 524 -7.76 6.64 13.78
C MET A 524 -8.11 7.85 14.64
N LEU A 525 -8.07 9.06 14.05
CA LEU A 525 -8.45 10.32 14.71
C LEU A 525 -7.79 10.47 16.10
N HIS A 526 -8.60 10.73 17.16
CA HIS A 526 -8.12 10.92 18.53
C HIS A 526 -7.44 9.70 19.15
N THR A 527 -7.64 8.51 18.57
CA THR A 527 -7.04 7.24 19.03
C THR A 527 -5.80 6.83 18.23
N LYS A 528 -5.33 7.67 17.29
CA LYS A 528 -4.18 7.39 16.42
C LYS A 528 -2.91 7.05 17.19
N GLN A 529 -2.71 7.57 18.40
CA GLN A 529 -1.55 7.24 19.24
C GLN A 529 -1.46 5.73 19.53
N ASN A 530 -2.59 5.02 19.63
CA ASN A 530 -2.59 3.57 19.85
C ASN A 530 -1.80 2.79 18.80
N VAL A 531 -1.75 3.29 17.55
CA VAL A 531 -0.98 2.67 16.47
C VAL A 531 0.53 2.71 16.74
N PHE A 532 0.99 3.85 17.25
CA PHE A 532 2.40 4.05 17.60
C PHE A 532 2.76 3.25 18.83
N ASP A 533 1.88 3.20 19.83
CA ASP A 533 2.05 2.40 21.05
C ASP A 533 2.09 0.91 20.73
N ASP A 534 1.22 0.41 19.84
CA ASP A 534 1.24 -0.97 19.36
C ASP A 534 2.58 -1.32 18.70
N PHE A 535 3.13 -0.42 17.87
CA PHE A 535 4.38 -0.66 17.15
C PHE A 535 5.60 -0.58 18.05
N ILE A 536 5.61 0.34 19.00
CA ILE A 536 6.64 0.43 20.05
C ILE A 536 6.62 -0.83 20.91
N ALA A 537 5.44 -1.33 21.28
CA ALA A 537 5.29 -2.57 22.02
C ALA A 537 5.75 -3.80 21.24
N ALA A 538 5.50 -3.84 19.90
CA ALA A 538 6.04 -4.88 19.02
C ALA A 538 7.57 -4.91 19.04
N ALA A 539 8.21 -3.74 18.94
CA ALA A 539 9.66 -3.59 19.03
C ALA A 539 10.20 -4.09 20.38
N GLN A 540 9.56 -3.69 21.48
CA GLN A 540 9.92 -4.13 22.82
C GLN A 540 9.75 -5.64 22.99
N TYR A 541 8.65 -6.23 22.48
CA TYR A 541 8.44 -7.67 22.49
C TYR A 541 9.57 -8.44 21.80
N LEU A 542 10.03 -7.98 20.63
CA LEU A 542 11.12 -8.61 19.89
C LEU A 542 12.44 -8.58 20.66
N ILE A 543 12.70 -7.50 21.38
CA ILE A 543 13.90 -7.33 22.23
C ILE A 543 13.82 -8.23 23.47
N ASP A 544 12.71 -8.17 24.21
CA ASP A 544 12.52 -8.90 25.48
C ASP A 544 12.55 -10.43 25.25
N ASN A 545 12.03 -10.88 24.10
CA ASN A 545 12.04 -12.29 23.72
C ASN A 545 13.31 -12.72 22.97
N LYS A 546 14.36 -11.87 22.98
CA LYS A 546 15.69 -12.16 22.42
C LYS A 546 15.69 -12.52 20.93
N PHE A 547 14.74 -12.00 20.15
CA PHE A 547 14.84 -12.04 18.71
C PHE A 547 15.93 -11.08 18.22
N THR A 548 16.04 -9.92 18.85
CA THR A 548 16.94 -8.84 18.46
C THR A 548 17.37 -8.01 19.69
N SER A 549 18.10 -6.95 19.44
CA SER A 549 18.42 -5.88 20.42
C SER A 549 18.20 -4.52 19.78
N THR A 550 18.14 -3.45 20.58
CA THR A 550 18.00 -2.07 20.09
C THR A 550 18.97 -1.74 18.95
N GLN A 551 20.23 -2.14 19.04
CA GLN A 551 21.26 -1.88 18.02
C GLN A 551 21.06 -2.73 16.74
N LYS A 552 20.27 -3.81 16.81
CA LYS A 552 20.01 -4.74 15.71
C LYS A 552 18.60 -4.63 15.15
N LEU A 553 17.76 -3.76 15.72
CA LEU A 553 16.39 -3.55 15.31
C LEU A 553 16.30 -2.39 14.33
N SER A 554 15.76 -2.68 13.14
CA SER A 554 15.33 -1.68 12.17
C SER A 554 13.82 -1.67 12.04
N ILE A 555 13.26 -0.49 11.78
CA ILE A 555 11.83 -0.30 11.50
C ILE A 555 11.61 0.29 10.13
N GLY A 556 10.50 -0.10 9.51
CA GLY A 556 10.12 0.41 8.20
C GLY A 556 8.62 0.44 7.99
N GLY A 557 8.21 1.31 7.08
CA GLY A 557 6.81 1.47 6.67
C GLY A 557 6.70 2.49 5.54
N GLY A 558 5.68 2.34 4.70
CA GLY A 558 5.44 3.25 3.58
C GLY A 558 4.13 4.02 3.73
N SER A 559 4.04 5.25 3.18
CA SER A 559 2.83 6.07 3.22
C SER A 559 2.39 6.35 4.66
N ASN A 560 1.21 5.93 5.09
CA ASN A 560 0.82 5.93 6.51
C ASN A 560 1.81 5.16 7.39
N GLY A 561 2.41 4.06 6.89
CA GLY A 561 3.51 3.37 7.58
C GLY A 561 4.78 4.22 7.69
N GLY A 562 5.01 5.15 6.76
CA GLY A 562 6.08 6.15 6.87
C GLY A 562 5.83 7.17 7.99
N LEU A 563 4.58 7.63 8.16
CA LEU A 563 4.15 8.39 9.33
C LEU A 563 4.41 7.60 10.62
N LEU A 564 4.01 6.32 10.66
CA LEU A 564 4.26 5.41 11.79
C LEU A 564 5.74 5.42 12.20
N VAL A 565 6.64 5.20 11.23
CA VAL A 565 8.09 5.21 11.48
C VAL A 565 8.55 6.56 12.01
N GLY A 566 8.11 7.66 11.36
CA GLY A 566 8.46 9.02 11.78
C GLY A 566 8.01 9.34 13.21
N ALA A 567 6.77 8.97 13.57
CA ALA A 567 6.23 9.17 14.92
C ALA A 567 6.98 8.33 15.96
N CYS A 568 7.27 7.06 15.67
CA CYS A 568 7.97 6.19 16.60
C CYS A 568 9.40 6.65 16.90
N ILE A 569 10.15 7.13 15.89
CA ILE A 569 11.52 7.62 16.13
C ILE A 569 11.57 8.95 16.88
N THR A 570 10.53 9.79 16.74
CA THR A 570 10.47 11.05 17.51
C THR A 570 10.04 10.81 18.95
N GLN A 571 9.24 9.77 19.22
CA GLN A 571 8.77 9.39 20.55
C GLN A 571 9.79 8.49 21.30
N ARG A 572 10.45 7.57 20.60
CA ARG A 572 11.39 6.59 21.17
C ARG A 572 12.65 6.44 20.30
N PRO A 573 13.47 7.52 20.18
CA PRO A 573 14.71 7.48 19.40
C PRO A 573 15.73 6.46 19.95
N ASP A 574 15.61 6.09 21.22
CA ASP A 574 16.47 5.14 21.95
C ASP A 574 16.20 3.68 21.57
N LEU A 575 15.04 3.36 21.01
CA LEU A 575 14.59 1.98 20.85
C LEU A 575 15.07 1.32 19.53
N PHE A 576 15.52 2.10 18.57
CA PHE A 576 15.80 1.62 17.22
C PHE A 576 17.25 1.91 16.79
N GLY A 577 17.86 0.93 16.11
CA GLY A 577 19.18 1.11 15.49
C GLY A 577 19.09 1.87 14.17
N VAL A 578 18.08 1.50 13.33
CA VAL A 578 17.87 2.06 11.98
C VAL A 578 16.37 2.31 11.72
N ALA A 579 16.06 3.35 10.96
CA ALA A 579 14.71 3.63 10.48
C ALA A 579 14.66 3.86 8.97
N LEU A 580 13.66 3.25 8.31
CA LEU A 580 13.43 3.31 6.86
C LEU A 580 12.01 3.85 6.56
N PRO A 581 11.72 5.14 6.77
CA PRO A 581 10.45 5.72 6.38
C PRO A 581 10.41 5.90 4.86
N ASN A 582 9.36 5.37 4.21
CA ASN A 582 9.17 5.47 2.77
C ASN A 582 7.91 6.28 2.45
N VAL A 583 8.01 7.30 1.60
CA VAL A 583 6.91 8.17 1.13
C VAL A 583 5.94 8.58 2.25
N GLY A 584 6.47 8.95 3.42
CA GLY A 584 5.68 9.13 4.64
C GLY A 584 4.96 10.47 4.74
N VAL A 585 3.79 10.48 5.39
CA VAL A 585 3.04 11.70 5.72
C VAL A 585 3.63 12.32 6.98
N MET A 586 4.64 13.17 6.85
CA MET A 586 5.44 13.67 7.98
C MET A 586 4.93 14.98 8.60
N ASP A 587 4.17 15.76 7.85
CA ASP A 587 3.59 17.04 8.28
C ASP A 587 2.09 16.90 8.46
N MET A 588 1.66 16.63 9.69
CA MET A 588 0.26 16.40 10.01
C MET A 588 -0.57 17.69 10.11
N LEU A 589 0.07 18.84 10.02
CA LEU A 589 -0.63 20.11 10.04
C LEU A 589 -0.99 20.62 8.64
N ARG A 590 -0.39 20.02 7.58
CA ARG A 590 -0.54 20.50 6.22
C ARG A 590 -0.94 19.46 5.18
N PHE A 591 -0.96 18.18 5.54
CA PHE A 591 -1.21 17.08 4.57
C PHE A 591 -2.50 17.30 3.76
N GLN A 592 -3.57 17.79 4.39
CA GLN A 592 -4.87 18.04 3.75
C GLN A 592 -4.84 19.15 2.69
N LYS A 593 -3.75 19.93 2.62
CA LYS A 593 -3.59 21.05 1.66
C LYS A 593 -2.98 20.62 0.33
N PHE A 594 -2.49 19.38 0.22
CA PHE A 594 -1.82 18.89 -0.97
C PHE A 594 -2.72 17.89 -1.73
N THR A 595 -2.74 17.97 -3.05
CA THR A 595 -3.34 17.00 -3.98
C THR A 595 -4.62 16.31 -3.47
N ILE A 596 -4.50 15.04 -3.07
CA ILE A 596 -5.60 14.22 -2.53
C ILE A 596 -5.57 14.13 -0.99
N GLY A 597 -4.67 14.84 -0.32
CA GLY A 597 -4.50 14.76 1.13
C GLY A 597 -5.77 15.04 1.95
N TRP A 598 -6.69 15.86 1.43
CA TRP A 598 -8.00 16.08 2.04
C TRP A 598 -8.80 14.77 2.23
N ALA A 599 -8.57 13.78 1.37
CA ALA A 599 -9.25 12.49 1.42
C ALA A 599 -8.90 11.68 2.67
N TRP A 600 -7.77 11.96 3.33
CA TRP A 600 -7.32 11.25 4.53
C TRP A 600 -7.87 11.84 5.83
N THR A 601 -8.68 12.89 5.75
CA THR A 601 -9.24 13.55 6.93
C THR A 601 -10.27 12.68 7.67
N SER A 602 -10.80 11.63 7.07
CA SER A 602 -11.59 10.61 7.75
C SER A 602 -10.76 9.81 8.76
N ASP A 603 -9.51 9.50 8.41
CA ASP A 603 -8.60 8.69 9.25
C ASP A 603 -7.76 9.56 10.20
N TYR A 604 -7.27 10.72 9.73
CA TYR A 604 -6.39 11.58 10.51
C TYR A 604 -7.09 12.75 11.20
N GLY A 605 -8.22 13.24 10.69
CA GLY A 605 -8.79 14.52 11.08
C GLY A 605 -8.27 15.70 10.26
N SER A 606 -8.51 16.93 10.71
CA SER A 606 -8.05 18.14 10.02
C SER A 606 -7.84 19.27 11.01
N VAL A 607 -6.72 20.01 10.89
CA VAL A 607 -6.45 21.22 11.68
C VAL A 607 -7.49 22.32 11.48
N ASP A 608 -8.30 22.22 10.42
CA ASP A 608 -9.39 23.13 10.16
C ASP A 608 -10.57 22.92 11.13
N LYS A 609 -10.67 21.72 11.75
CA LYS A 609 -11.64 21.43 12.81
C LYS A 609 -11.14 21.92 14.18
N PRO A 610 -12.03 22.41 15.06
CA PRO A 610 -11.65 22.99 16.34
C PRO A 610 -10.83 22.07 17.25
N ASP A 611 -11.18 20.79 17.30
CA ASP A 611 -10.65 19.85 18.29
C ASP A 611 -9.50 18.97 17.75
N ASP A 612 -9.22 19.00 16.43
CA ASP A 612 -8.28 18.08 15.82
C ASP A 612 -6.82 18.56 15.88
N PHE A 613 -6.55 19.88 16.01
CA PHE A 613 -5.20 20.40 16.04
C PHE A 613 -4.33 19.80 17.13
N ALA A 614 -4.89 19.64 18.32
CA ALA A 614 -4.11 19.23 19.50
C ALA A 614 -3.51 17.82 19.33
N TYR A 615 -4.33 16.84 18.89
CA TYR A 615 -3.83 15.48 18.73
C TYR A 615 -2.99 15.33 17.44
N LEU A 616 -3.35 16.02 16.34
CA LEU A 616 -2.54 16.03 15.12
C LEU A 616 -1.13 16.58 15.38
N TYR A 617 -1.06 17.68 16.13
CA TYR A 617 0.22 18.26 16.52
C TYR A 617 1.01 17.31 17.42
N ALA A 618 0.35 16.65 18.38
CA ALA A 618 1.01 15.81 19.39
C ALA A 618 1.82 14.64 18.80
N TYR A 619 1.41 14.08 17.65
CA TYR A 619 2.15 13.00 17.01
C TYR A 619 2.82 13.38 15.67
N SER A 620 2.69 14.63 15.22
CA SER A 620 3.26 15.05 13.94
C SER A 620 4.79 14.92 13.92
N PRO A 621 5.37 14.01 13.10
CA PRO A 621 6.79 13.72 13.17
C PRO A 621 7.67 14.95 12.92
N LEU A 622 7.33 15.76 11.92
CA LEU A 622 8.07 16.96 11.55
C LEU A 622 8.21 17.96 12.70
N HIS A 623 7.16 18.06 13.54
CA HIS A 623 7.06 19.08 14.58
C HIS A 623 7.63 18.64 15.95
N HIS A 624 8.01 17.35 16.08
CA HIS A 624 8.58 16.81 17.31
C HIS A 624 10.04 16.37 17.19
N ILE A 625 10.73 16.85 16.15
CA ILE A 625 12.17 16.69 16.01
C ILE A 625 12.88 17.63 17.00
N VAL A 626 13.64 17.04 17.93
CA VAL A 626 14.38 17.76 18.99
C VAL A 626 15.83 17.96 18.58
N LYS A 627 16.29 19.18 18.54
CA LYS A 627 17.70 19.50 18.20
C LYS A 627 18.65 18.91 19.24
N GLY A 628 19.69 18.23 18.74
CA GLY A 628 20.72 17.60 19.57
C GLY A 628 20.33 16.20 20.10
N CYS A 629 19.13 15.70 19.76
CA CYS A 629 18.77 14.31 20.00
C CYS A 629 19.55 13.39 19.05
N CYS A 630 20.04 12.24 19.55
CA CYS A 630 20.66 11.21 18.73
C CYS A 630 19.57 10.28 18.16
N TYR A 631 19.15 10.53 16.93
CA TYR A 631 18.20 9.70 16.22
C TYR A 631 18.86 8.44 15.64
N PRO A 632 18.10 7.35 15.37
CA PRO A 632 18.63 6.18 14.68
C PRO A 632 19.22 6.54 13.32
N ALA A 633 20.11 5.70 12.79
CA ALA A 633 20.54 5.84 11.41
C ALA A 633 19.32 5.77 10.47
N MET A 634 19.25 6.66 9.47
CA MET A 634 18.03 6.81 8.69
C MET A 634 18.30 6.87 7.19
N LEU A 635 17.50 6.10 6.43
CA LEU A 635 17.38 6.24 4.98
C LEU A 635 15.91 6.52 4.64
N ILE A 636 15.59 7.77 4.43
CA ILE A 636 14.29 8.24 3.97
C ILE A 636 14.22 7.96 2.47
N THR A 637 13.13 7.33 1.99
CA THR A 637 12.92 7.13 0.55
C THR A 637 11.65 7.85 0.09
N THR A 638 11.73 8.52 -1.05
CA THR A 638 10.60 9.24 -1.67
C THR A 638 10.78 9.32 -3.19
N ALA A 639 9.78 9.86 -3.88
CA ALA A 639 9.81 10.06 -5.33
C ALA A 639 9.42 11.49 -5.68
N ASP A 640 10.06 12.07 -6.72
CA ASP A 640 9.89 13.48 -7.07
C ASP A 640 8.57 13.81 -7.80
N HIS A 641 7.83 12.78 -8.27
CA HIS A 641 6.54 12.89 -8.95
C HIS A 641 5.40 12.22 -8.17
N ASP A 642 5.57 12.01 -6.86
CA ASP A 642 4.52 11.46 -6.01
C ASP A 642 3.37 12.47 -5.87
N ASP A 643 2.25 12.20 -6.55
CA ASP A 643 1.03 13.03 -6.53
C ASP A 643 -0.02 12.51 -5.55
N ARG A 644 0.32 11.48 -4.75
CA ARG A 644 -0.47 10.98 -3.63
C ARG A 644 0.04 11.56 -2.31
N VAL A 645 1.24 11.17 -1.87
CA VAL A 645 1.93 11.77 -0.73
C VAL A 645 3.06 12.65 -1.26
N VAL A 646 2.78 13.93 -1.42
CA VAL A 646 3.74 14.85 -2.05
C VAL A 646 5.12 14.79 -1.40
N PRO A 647 6.22 14.84 -2.18
CA PRO A 647 7.59 14.68 -1.66
C PRO A 647 7.99 15.72 -0.62
N ALA A 648 7.27 16.85 -0.56
CA ALA A 648 7.46 17.89 0.43
C ALA A 648 7.48 17.37 1.88
N HIS A 649 6.65 16.37 2.20
CA HIS A 649 6.66 15.71 3.52
C HIS A 649 8.04 15.14 3.85
N SER A 650 8.60 14.34 2.95
CA SER A 650 9.91 13.71 3.13
C SER A 650 11.05 14.73 3.07
N PHE A 651 10.95 15.74 2.20
CA PHE A 651 11.97 16.78 2.07
C PHE A 651 12.10 17.62 3.35
N LYS A 652 10.98 18.15 3.85
CA LYS A 652 10.94 18.95 5.08
C LYS A 652 11.41 18.13 6.28
N PHE A 653 10.99 16.87 6.37
CA PHE A 653 11.39 15.97 7.44
C PHE A 653 12.89 15.67 7.42
N ALA A 654 13.46 15.36 6.24
CA ALA A 654 14.89 15.12 6.08
C ALA A 654 15.72 16.35 6.47
N ALA A 655 15.39 17.54 5.91
CA ALA A 655 16.11 18.78 6.21
C ALA A 655 16.06 19.13 7.70
N THR A 656 14.92 18.93 8.37
CA THR A 656 14.76 19.20 9.80
C THR A 656 15.59 18.22 10.65
N LEU A 657 15.58 16.92 10.30
CA LEU A 657 16.37 15.89 11.01
C LEU A 657 17.87 16.10 10.85
N GLN A 658 18.34 16.40 9.62
CA GLN A 658 19.75 16.67 9.36
C GLN A 658 20.26 17.86 10.18
N ALA A 659 19.44 18.90 10.34
CA ALA A 659 19.76 20.08 11.15
C ALA A 659 19.69 19.79 12.68
N ALA A 660 19.00 18.75 13.09
CA ALA A 660 18.74 18.41 14.49
C ALA A 660 19.59 17.25 15.02
N GLN A 661 20.15 16.39 14.15
CA GLN A 661 20.89 15.17 14.55
C GLN A 661 22.04 15.49 15.52
N GLY A 662 22.00 14.84 16.69
CA GLY A 662 22.95 15.09 17.78
C GLY A 662 24.13 14.13 17.83
N CYS A 663 24.25 13.18 16.90
CA CYS A 663 25.33 12.20 16.85
C CYS A 663 25.71 11.86 15.39
N ASP A 664 26.71 10.98 15.21
CA ASP A 664 27.31 10.68 13.89
C ASP A 664 26.51 9.70 13.04
N LYS A 665 25.30 9.29 13.49
CA LYS A 665 24.43 8.41 12.70
C LYS A 665 23.90 9.11 11.45
N PRO A 666 23.97 8.48 10.26
CA PRO A 666 23.57 9.11 9.01
C PRO A 666 22.05 9.38 8.95
N THR A 667 21.67 10.53 8.42
CA THR A 667 20.30 10.90 8.04
C THR A 667 20.28 11.19 6.54
N LEU A 668 20.03 10.16 5.76
CA LEU A 668 20.07 10.22 4.29
C LEU A 668 18.66 10.24 3.69
N ILE A 669 18.54 10.88 2.54
CA ILE A 669 17.31 10.84 1.74
C ILE A 669 17.63 10.37 0.32
N ARG A 670 16.94 9.30 -0.12
CA ARG A 670 16.99 8.76 -1.47
C ARG A 670 15.75 9.20 -2.24
N ILE A 671 15.93 10.05 -3.22
CA ILE A 671 14.85 10.64 -4.00
C ILE A 671 14.86 9.99 -5.39
N GLU A 672 13.86 9.12 -5.64
CA GLU A 672 13.72 8.50 -6.96
C GLU A 672 13.16 9.52 -7.95
N THR A 673 13.82 9.66 -9.10
CA THR A 673 13.38 10.56 -10.16
C THR A 673 12.45 9.85 -11.14
N LYS A 674 11.43 10.54 -11.67
CA LYS A 674 10.41 9.98 -12.57
C LYS A 674 9.73 8.76 -11.94
N ALA A 675 9.30 8.88 -10.71
CA ALA A 675 8.53 7.87 -10.01
C ALA A 675 7.46 8.54 -9.12
N GLY A 676 6.35 7.85 -8.92
CA GLY A 676 5.25 8.27 -8.05
C GLY A 676 5.21 7.47 -6.75
N HIS A 677 4.01 7.28 -6.18
CA HIS A 677 3.81 6.67 -4.85
C HIS A 677 4.21 5.19 -4.76
N GLY A 678 4.46 4.53 -5.88
CA GLY A 678 4.91 3.13 -5.91
C GLY A 678 4.12 2.25 -6.89
N ALA A 679 2.88 2.57 -7.22
CA ALA A 679 2.11 1.85 -8.22
C ALA A 679 2.83 1.93 -9.59
N GLY A 680 2.94 0.76 -10.28
CA GLY A 680 3.59 0.71 -11.59
C GLY A 680 5.09 1.00 -11.61
N LYS A 681 5.76 0.97 -10.46
CA LYS A 681 7.22 1.15 -10.38
C LYS A 681 7.93 0.02 -11.14
N PRO A 682 8.87 0.33 -12.05
CA PRO A 682 9.63 -0.68 -12.80
C PRO A 682 10.37 -1.67 -11.90
N THR A 683 10.37 -2.95 -12.27
CA THR A 683 11.11 -4.02 -11.53
C THR A 683 12.56 -3.65 -11.28
N THR A 684 13.24 -3.08 -12.29
CA THR A 684 14.64 -2.63 -12.16
C THR A 684 14.83 -1.58 -11.08
N LYS A 685 13.90 -0.61 -10.96
CA LYS A 685 13.94 0.42 -9.91
C LYS A 685 13.62 -0.16 -8.53
N ILE A 686 12.72 -1.13 -8.45
CA ILE A 686 12.40 -1.84 -7.18
C ILE A 686 13.63 -2.59 -6.67
N ILE A 687 14.32 -3.33 -7.55
CA ILE A 687 15.55 -4.07 -7.21
C ILE A 687 16.64 -3.11 -6.73
N GLU A 688 16.85 -2.00 -7.44
CA GLU A 688 17.88 -0.99 -7.10
C GLU A 688 17.60 -0.37 -5.72
N GLU A 689 16.38 0.09 -5.47
CA GLU A 689 16.00 0.68 -4.19
C GLU A 689 16.08 -0.34 -3.05
N THR A 690 15.70 -1.59 -3.30
CA THR A 690 15.80 -2.66 -2.31
C THR A 690 17.26 -2.95 -1.97
N ALA A 691 18.13 -2.99 -2.97
CA ALA A 691 19.57 -3.17 -2.76
C ALA A 691 20.16 -2.04 -1.90
N ASP A 692 19.77 -0.79 -2.18
CA ASP A 692 20.16 0.38 -1.39
C ASP A 692 19.69 0.26 0.07
N ARG A 693 18.45 -0.12 0.30
CA ARG A 693 17.86 -0.28 1.65
C ARG A 693 18.54 -1.41 2.43
N TRP A 694 18.72 -2.57 1.81
CA TRP A 694 19.37 -3.71 2.47
C TRP A 694 20.85 -3.49 2.72
N ALA A 695 21.57 -2.87 1.79
CA ALA A 695 22.97 -2.47 2.01
C ALA A 695 23.09 -1.49 3.19
N PHE A 696 22.21 -0.51 3.27
CA PHE A 696 22.16 0.41 4.40
C PHE A 696 21.94 -0.32 5.73
N LEU A 697 20.97 -1.26 5.79
CA LEU A 697 20.74 -2.08 6.98
C LEU A 697 21.96 -2.95 7.34
N VAL A 698 22.57 -3.60 6.36
CA VAL A 698 23.77 -4.43 6.55
C VAL A 698 24.88 -3.63 7.21
N LYS A 699 25.16 -2.42 6.71
CA LYS A 699 26.17 -1.53 7.26
C LYS A 699 25.82 -1.06 8.67
N GLU A 700 24.66 -0.46 8.85
CA GLU A 700 24.30 0.23 10.10
C GLU A 700 23.96 -0.75 11.24
N LEU A 701 23.45 -1.95 10.95
CA LEU A 701 23.22 -3.00 11.94
C LEU A 701 24.43 -3.93 12.12
N GLY A 702 25.51 -3.73 11.34
CA GLY A 702 26.72 -4.54 11.40
C GLY A 702 26.46 -6.02 11.09
N LEU A 703 25.64 -6.31 10.06
CA LEU A 703 25.38 -7.66 9.58
C LEU A 703 26.56 -8.15 8.75
N LYS A 704 27.06 -9.34 9.08
CA LYS A 704 28.08 -10.02 8.24
C LYS A 704 27.37 -10.89 7.22
N VAL A 705 27.33 -10.45 5.99
CA VAL A 705 26.80 -11.26 4.89
C VAL A 705 27.85 -12.32 4.56
N SER A 706 27.50 -13.62 4.78
CA SER A 706 28.34 -14.72 4.35
C SER A 706 28.38 -14.76 2.81
N LYS A 707 29.61 -14.78 2.25
CA LYS A 707 29.85 -14.92 0.81
C LYS A 707 29.35 -16.26 0.28
#